data_b06b7e0ac0b8d33a651a9b9bfec0f748
#
_entry.id   b06b7e0ac0b8d33a651a9b9bfec0f748
#
_cell.length_a   1.000
_cell.length_b   1.000
_cell.length_c   1.000
_cell.angle_alpha   90.00
_cell.angle_beta   90.00
_cell.angle_gamma   90.00
#
_symmetry.space_group_name_H-M   'P 1'
#
loop_
_entity.id
_entity.type
_entity.pdbx_description
1 polymer ?
#
loop_
_entity_poly.entity_id
_entity_poly.type
_entity_poly.pdbx_seq_one_letter_code
_entity_poly.pdbx_strand_id
1 'polypeptide(L)'
;MRVFKGLSAVVVLAAVGQVAGAQLPVDSPAQKMTATVMKIWPNGKVSTQNNLGTWGYEEGVMLDGVAAEWHATADPGYFKYIQSAVDKYVNADGTIRTYPEKQHSLDNIEMGRAVMLMYRVTGQEKYYKAAKYIHEQLAVQPRTASGGYWHKEIYPNQMWLDGAYMSSPFRAAYAATFQEKADFDDIATELLLMDKHMRDPQTGLMKHGWDESAAKGEKPMPWADPKTGLSPEFWARAMGWYGMALVDVLDWFPKDNPKRVELIAALNRSAVAYVKYQDKDTGLWWQVLDKGGQPGNYLETSASAMFVYALAKGARMGYLPISDEAVAKRGWDGMQKKFVTVGDDGIVTLHGTVKVGGLGGTPYRSGTYEYYVGEKVIDQDAKGVGAYLLAGSEMEQAATAGMDRGKVVMVDAWFNSQTRKNAAGQTELYHYKWDDDTNNGFAFFGRGFQRYGAVLDEETVAPGSAAGMAKLKGAKVFVMASPDIPSKNPTPNYMDKASGDAIEAWVKAGGVLLLMQNDGPNAEFEHFNTLADRFGIHFNQVLRNHVVGDDYAAGTLMIPAGTGVFAHPHKAYLKDTCTITVSGPAKGVVMASTEPKSDVMMAVAKVGKGTVYAVTDPWLYNEYVDRRNSLPLDFDGFAAAVDLAGWALGQAR
;
A
#
# COMPACT_ATOMS: atom_id res chain seq x y z
N MET A 1 -46.62 -59.79 14.69
CA MET A 1 -45.60 -59.22 13.84
C MET A 1 -45.83 -57.73 13.76
N ARG A 2 -45.13 -56.92 14.56
CA ARG A 2 -45.22 -55.47 14.55
C ARG A 2 -43.91 -54.94 13.96
N VAL A 3 -44.00 -54.23 12.82
CA VAL A 3 -42.87 -53.59 12.12
C VAL A 3 -42.64 -52.23 12.76
N PHE A 4 -41.48 -52.01 13.37
CA PHE A 4 -41.00 -50.69 13.80
C PHE A 4 -40.38 -49.99 12.59
N LYS A 5 -40.90 -48.83 12.19
CA LYS A 5 -40.25 -47.89 11.28
C LYS A 5 -39.37 -46.96 12.12
N GLY A 6 -38.06 -47.10 11.98
CA GLY A 6 -37.10 -46.14 12.55
C GLY A 6 -37.04 -44.88 11.68
N LEU A 7 -37.30 -43.70 12.29
CA LEU A 7 -36.96 -42.40 11.72
C LEU A 7 -35.49 -42.13 12.01
N SER A 8 -34.68 -42.07 10.97
CA SER A 8 -33.29 -41.53 11.04
C SER A 8 -33.37 -40.00 10.94
N ALA A 9 -33.07 -39.32 12.03
CA ALA A 9 -32.86 -37.88 12.02
C ALA A 9 -31.47 -37.59 11.40
N VAL A 10 -31.47 -36.98 10.24
CA VAL A 10 -30.25 -36.42 9.63
C VAL A 10 -29.94 -35.09 10.33
N VAL A 11 -28.95 -35.10 11.21
CA VAL A 11 -28.38 -33.88 11.76
C VAL A 11 -27.48 -33.29 10.71
N VAL A 12 -27.96 -32.23 10.05
CA VAL A 12 -27.12 -31.39 9.20
C VAL A 12 -26.30 -30.50 10.12
N LEU A 13 -25.07 -30.90 10.40
CA LEU A 13 -24.04 -30.00 10.94
C LEU A 13 -23.70 -28.97 9.86
N ALA A 14 -24.21 -27.75 10.00
CA ALA A 14 -23.72 -26.62 9.28
C ALA A 14 -22.28 -26.37 9.78
N ALA A 15 -21.29 -26.79 8.99
CA ALA A 15 -19.91 -26.38 9.18
C ALA A 15 -19.85 -24.87 8.95
N VAL A 16 -19.85 -24.09 10.02
CA VAL A 16 -19.39 -22.70 9.97
C VAL A 16 -17.90 -22.81 9.69
N GLY A 17 -17.51 -22.62 8.43
CA GLY A 17 -16.11 -22.53 8.04
C GLY A 17 -15.47 -21.39 8.85
N GLN A 18 -14.64 -21.73 9.82
CA GLN A 18 -13.69 -20.79 10.39
C GLN A 18 -12.80 -20.34 9.22
N VAL A 19 -12.89 -19.07 8.84
CA VAL A 19 -11.85 -18.45 8.01
C VAL A 19 -10.61 -18.48 8.90
N ALA A 20 -9.67 -19.37 8.59
CA ALA A 20 -8.36 -19.38 9.23
C ALA A 20 -7.75 -18.00 8.97
N GLY A 21 -7.47 -17.23 10.02
CA GLY A 21 -6.76 -15.97 9.91
C GLY A 21 -5.45 -16.20 9.14
N ALA A 22 -5.10 -15.30 8.25
CA ALA A 22 -3.87 -15.42 7.48
C ALA A 22 -2.68 -15.14 8.40
N GLN A 23 -1.89 -16.15 8.66
CA GLN A 23 -0.63 -15.97 9.37
C GLN A 23 0.32 -15.12 8.51
N LEU A 24 0.95 -14.11 9.14
CA LEU A 24 2.00 -13.34 8.47
C LEU A 24 3.18 -14.26 8.13
N PRO A 25 3.72 -14.20 6.92
CA PRO A 25 4.90 -14.98 6.57
C PRO A 25 6.08 -14.57 7.46
N VAL A 26 6.87 -15.54 7.86
CA VAL A 26 8.13 -15.37 8.59
C VAL A 26 9.25 -15.88 7.71
N ASP A 27 10.36 -15.17 7.63
CA ASP A 27 11.53 -15.55 6.80
C ASP A 27 11.21 -15.76 5.32
N SER A 28 10.30 -14.96 4.77
CA SER A 28 10.00 -15.01 3.34
C SER A 28 11.22 -14.67 2.48
N PRO A 29 11.22 -15.02 1.18
CA PRO A 29 12.28 -14.60 0.26
C PRO A 29 12.51 -13.08 0.24
N ALA A 30 11.44 -12.27 0.33
CA ALA A 30 11.56 -10.82 0.34
C ALA A 30 12.15 -10.31 1.66
N GLN A 31 11.73 -10.84 2.80
CA GLN A 31 12.32 -10.50 4.11
C GLN A 31 13.81 -10.85 4.19
N LYS A 32 14.22 -12.01 3.65
CA LYS A 32 15.63 -12.39 3.56
C LYS A 32 16.44 -11.46 2.66
N MET A 33 15.86 -11.03 1.55
CA MET A 33 16.49 -10.04 0.68
C MET A 33 16.57 -8.68 1.38
N THR A 34 15.54 -8.24 2.12
CA THR A 34 15.57 -6.98 2.90
C THR A 34 16.66 -7.03 3.96
N ALA A 35 16.80 -8.13 4.69
CA ALA A 35 17.90 -8.32 5.64
C ALA A 35 19.27 -8.23 4.95
N THR A 36 19.39 -8.82 3.75
CA THR A 36 20.59 -8.69 2.92
C THR A 36 20.85 -7.24 2.54
N VAL A 37 19.85 -6.50 2.04
CA VAL A 37 19.94 -5.08 1.69
C VAL A 37 20.48 -4.26 2.86
N MET A 38 19.90 -4.44 4.05
CA MET A 38 20.33 -3.71 5.26
C MET A 38 21.78 -4.04 5.65
N LYS A 39 22.24 -5.26 5.38
CA LYS A 39 23.61 -5.72 5.69
C LYS A 39 24.64 -5.18 4.69
N ILE A 40 24.35 -5.26 3.39
CA ILE A 40 25.32 -4.89 2.33
C ILE A 40 25.30 -3.40 1.99
N TRP A 41 24.18 -2.70 2.21
CA TRP A 41 24.01 -1.26 1.99
C TRP A 41 23.58 -0.54 3.28
N PRO A 42 24.42 -0.52 4.30
CA PRO A 42 24.07 0.10 5.57
C PRO A 42 23.69 1.57 5.38
N ASN A 43 22.64 2.02 6.05
CA ASN A 43 22.06 3.37 5.93
C ASN A 43 21.67 3.72 4.49
N GLY A 44 21.21 2.75 3.69
CA GLY A 44 20.78 2.94 2.32
C GLY A 44 21.90 3.33 1.35
N LYS A 45 23.17 3.29 1.74
CA LYS A 45 24.28 3.65 0.87
C LYS A 45 24.49 2.59 -0.21
N VAL A 46 23.74 2.71 -1.28
CA VAL A 46 23.90 1.86 -2.46
C VAL A 46 25.26 2.21 -3.10
N SER A 47 26.18 1.25 -3.05
CA SER A 47 27.48 1.36 -3.72
C SER A 47 27.49 0.49 -4.97
N THR A 48 26.88 0.96 -6.04
CA THR A 48 27.01 0.36 -7.37
C THR A 48 28.09 1.10 -8.17
N GLN A 49 28.51 0.53 -9.30
CA GLN A 49 29.45 1.21 -10.19
C GLN A 49 28.92 2.55 -10.75
N ASN A 50 27.61 2.79 -10.65
CA ASN A 50 26.96 4.01 -11.14
C ASN A 50 26.55 4.95 -10.02
N ASN A 51 26.46 4.47 -8.76
CA ASN A 51 26.08 5.27 -7.62
C ASN A 51 27.22 5.29 -6.59
N LEU A 52 27.80 6.45 -6.42
CA LEU A 52 28.88 6.68 -5.44
C LEU A 52 28.34 7.15 -4.08
N GLY A 53 27.08 6.83 -3.76
CA GLY A 53 26.40 7.30 -2.54
C GLY A 53 25.91 8.74 -2.67
N THR A 54 25.52 9.14 -3.86
CA THR A 54 24.87 10.42 -4.18
C THR A 54 23.37 10.21 -4.35
N TRP A 55 22.58 11.27 -4.22
CA TRP A 55 21.15 11.26 -4.48
C TRP A 55 20.85 10.67 -5.87
N GLY A 56 19.95 9.69 -5.95
CA GLY A 56 19.61 9.06 -7.22
C GLY A 56 18.53 8.00 -7.12
N TYR A 57 17.86 7.73 -8.24
CA TYR A 57 16.71 6.83 -8.32
C TYR A 57 17.02 5.36 -7.95
N GLU A 58 18.25 4.90 -8.14
CA GLU A 58 18.61 3.51 -7.81
C GLU A 58 18.43 3.22 -6.32
N GLU A 59 18.80 4.19 -5.47
CA GLU A 59 18.58 4.11 -4.03
C GLU A 59 17.09 4.25 -3.70
N GLY A 60 16.38 5.17 -4.37
CA GLY A 60 14.95 5.38 -4.16
C GLY A 60 14.12 4.13 -4.45
N VAL A 61 14.33 3.49 -5.61
CA VAL A 61 13.64 2.23 -5.96
C VAL A 61 13.92 1.11 -4.96
N MET A 62 15.16 1.03 -4.45
CA MET A 62 15.49 0.08 -3.38
C MET A 62 14.74 0.41 -2.09
N LEU A 63 14.64 1.70 -1.72
CA LEU A 63 13.88 2.14 -0.54
C LEU A 63 12.38 1.93 -0.70
N ASP A 64 11.82 2.08 -1.91
CA ASP A 64 10.42 1.71 -2.20
C ASP A 64 10.16 0.23 -1.89
N GLY A 65 11.10 -0.64 -2.27
CA GLY A 65 11.02 -2.06 -1.96
C GLY A 65 11.04 -2.33 -0.45
N VAL A 66 11.95 -1.68 0.29
CA VAL A 66 12.00 -1.80 1.77
C VAL A 66 10.73 -1.22 2.42
N ALA A 67 10.18 -0.13 1.87
CA ALA A 67 8.92 0.44 2.35
C ALA A 67 7.73 -0.50 2.13
N ALA A 68 7.69 -1.22 1.00
CA ALA A 68 6.68 -2.24 0.74
C ALA A 68 6.76 -3.38 1.77
N GLU A 69 7.97 -3.85 2.09
CA GLU A 69 8.18 -4.84 3.15
C GLU A 69 7.78 -4.32 4.54
N TRP A 70 8.10 -3.06 4.86
CA TRP A 70 7.61 -2.45 6.10
C TRP A 70 6.08 -2.42 6.16
N HIS A 71 5.42 -2.07 5.08
CA HIS A 71 3.96 -2.06 4.99
C HIS A 71 3.35 -3.47 5.06
N ALA A 72 4.05 -4.50 4.59
CA ALA A 72 3.58 -5.88 4.63
C ALA A 72 3.80 -6.58 5.98
N THR A 73 4.81 -6.12 6.76
CA THR A 73 5.25 -6.78 8.00
C THR A 73 5.11 -5.95 9.26
N ALA A 74 5.05 -4.62 9.13
CA ALA A 74 5.13 -3.64 10.21
C ALA A 74 6.43 -3.76 11.04
N ASP A 75 7.55 -4.23 10.45
CA ASP A 75 8.83 -4.33 11.15
C ASP A 75 9.46 -2.94 11.35
N PRO A 76 9.67 -2.48 12.60
CA PRO A 76 10.22 -1.16 12.88
C PRO A 76 11.66 -0.97 12.37
N GLY A 77 12.41 -2.04 12.15
CA GLY A 77 13.77 -2.01 11.62
C GLY A 77 13.81 -1.45 10.19
N TYR A 78 12.81 -1.79 9.39
CA TYR A 78 12.70 -1.33 8.01
C TYR A 78 12.43 0.18 7.94
N PHE A 79 11.51 0.69 8.77
CA PHE A 79 11.27 2.12 8.88
C PHE A 79 12.52 2.90 9.30
N LYS A 80 13.23 2.43 10.34
CA LYS A 80 14.48 3.06 10.82
C LYS A 80 15.56 3.06 9.75
N TYR A 81 15.64 1.99 8.95
CA TYR A 81 16.57 1.92 7.82
C TYR A 81 16.25 2.98 6.76
N ILE A 82 14.98 3.11 6.34
CA ILE A 82 14.56 4.12 5.37
C ILE A 82 14.83 5.53 5.91
N GLN A 83 14.49 5.80 7.15
CA GLN A 83 14.75 7.09 7.78
C GLN A 83 16.24 7.43 7.78
N SER A 84 17.09 6.48 8.15
CA SER A 84 18.55 6.66 8.14
C SER A 84 19.09 6.95 6.73
N ALA A 85 18.53 6.30 5.70
CA ALA A 85 18.90 6.52 4.32
C ALA A 85 18.50 7.93 3.83
N VAL A 86 17.28 8.37 4.14
CA VAL A 86 16.79 9.71 3.77
C VAL A 86 17.56 10.80 4.52
N ASP A 87 17.81 10.62 5.82
CA ASP A 87 18.55 11.59 6.66
C ASP A 87 20.01 11.77 6.23
N LYS A 88 20.56 10.82 5.52
CA LYS A 88 21.86 10.98 4.87
C LYS A 88 21.90 12.17 3.89
N TYR A 89 20.77 12.47 3.26
CA TYR A 89 20.66 13.52 2.25
C TYR A 89 19.90 14.76 2.71
N VAL A 90 18.81 14.60 3.47
CA VAL A 90 17.95 15.71 3.87
C VAL A 90 18.51 16.37 5.13
N ASN A 91 18.93 17.62 5.00
CA ASN A 91 19.42 18.45 6.10
C ASN A 91 18.28 18.93 7.01
N ALA A 92 18.59 19.45 8.19
CA ALA A 92 17.60 19.97 9.13
C ALA A 92 16.78 21.15 8.60
N ASP A 93 17.32 21.92 7.66
CA ASP A 93 16.65 23.04 6.98
C ASP A 93 15.80 22.61 5.76
N GLY A 94 15.85 21.32 5.39
CA GLY A 94 15.14 20.77 4.23
C GLY A 94 15.92 20.79 2.93
N THR A 95 17.14 21.30 2.91
CA THR A 95 18.00 21.19 1.72
C THR A 95 18.47 19.77 1.50
N ILE A 96 18.70 19.39 0.24
CA ILE A 96 19.07 18.03 -0.15
C ILE A 96 20.52 17.99 -0.64
N ARG A 97 21.36 17.27 0.09
CA ARG A 97 22.76 17.06 -0.30
C ARG A 97 22.86 16.27 -1.59
N THR A 98 23.76 16.66 -2.46
CA THR A 98 24.07 16.02 -3.75
C THR A 98 22.92 15.99 -4.75
N TYR A 99 21.83 16.73 -4.51
CA TYR A 99 20.73 16.85 -5.46
C TYR A 99 21.15 17.66 -6.70
N PRO A 100 21.07 17.07 -7.91
CA PRO A 100 21.61 17.73 -9.12
C PRO A 100 20.52 18.56 -9.82
N GLU A 101 20.03 19.62 -9.18
CA GLU A 101 18.94 20.49 -9.61
C GLU A 101 19.03 20.91 -11.10
N LYS A 102 20.20 21.36 -11.52
CA LYS A 102 20.43 21.89 -12.88
C LYS A 102 20.29 20.85 -14.01
N GLN A 103 20.11 19.59 -13.67
CA GLN A 103 19.96 18.54 -14.71
C GLN A 103 18.53 18.43 -15.23
N HIS A 104 17.55 19.00 -14.53
CA HIS A 104 16.12 18.81 -14.83
C HIS A 104 15.84 17.38 -15.31
N SER A 105 16.22 16.40 -14.48
CA SER A 105 16.10 14.98 -14.79
C SER A 105 14.98 14.37 -13.94
N LEU A 106 14.06 13.66 -14.58
CA LEU A 106 13.00 12.93 -13.87
C LEU A 106 13.56 11.86 -12.93
N ASP A 107 14.74 11.28 -13.27
CA ASP A 107 15.40 10.29 -12.39
C ASP A 107 15.70 10.85 -10.98
N ASN A 108 15.91 12.17 -10.87
CA ASN A 108 16.22 12.79 -9.58
C ASN A 108 14.98 12.95 -8.68
N ILE A 109 13.78 12.84 -9.25
CA ILE A 109 12.50 13.00 -8.54
C ILE A 109 12.14 11.73 -7.74
N GLU A 110 12.51 10.57 -8.25
CA GLU A 110 12.05 9.28 -7.77
C GLU A 110 12.27 9.06 -6.26
N MET A 111 13.47 9.36 -5.75
CA MET A 111 13.76 9.25 -4.31
C MET A 111 12.93 10.20 -3.43
N GLY A 112 12.23 11.16 -4.02
CA GLY A 112 11.23 12.00 -3.35
C GLY A 112 10.10 11.19 -2.72
N ARG A 113 9.82 9.97 -3.19
CA ARG A 113 8.84 9.05 -2.58
C ARG A 113 9.23 8.69 -1.14
N ALA A 114 10.50 8.35 -0.91
CA ALA A 114 11.01 8.07 0.43
C ALA A 114 10.94 9.31 1.33
N VAL A 115 11.19 10.51 0.79
CA VAL A 115 11.02 11.79 1.52
C VAL A 115 9.55 12.02 1.89
N MET A 116 8.61 11.79 0.95
CA MET A 116 7.18 11.89 1.24
C MET A 116 6.74 10.90 2.32
N LEU A 117 7.24 9.66 2.27
CA LEU A 117 6.98 8.67 3.32
C LEU A 117 7.45 9.18 4.69
N MET A 118 8.68 9.73 4.77
CA MET A 118 9.20 10.30 6.02
C MET A 118 8.33 11.46 6.53
N TYR A 119 7.86 12.34 5.64
CA TYR A 119 6.95 13.41 6.03
C TYR A 119 5.63 12.86 6.58
N ARG A 120 4.98 11.97 5.85
CA ARG A 120 3.67 11.41 6.23
C ARG A 120 3.70 10.68 7.59
N VAL A 121 4.80 9.98 7.86
CA VAL A 121 4.97 9.23 9.11
C VAL A 121 5.35 10.12 10.29
N THR A 122 6.24 11.10 10.07
CA THR A 122 6.84 11.88 11.17
C THR A 122 6.29 13.30 11.32
N GLY A 123 5.65 13.85 10.29
CA GLY A 123 5.21 15.25 10.25
C GLY A 123 6.34 16.29 10.27
N GLN A 124 7.62 15.87 10.17
CA GLN A 124 8.75 16.78 10.32
C GLN A 124 8.87 17.76 9.14
N GLU A 125 8.99 19.03 9.47
CA GLU A 125 9.05 20.14 8.50
C GLU A 125 10.21 20.01 7.49
N LYS A 126 11.34 19.42 7.89
CA LYS A 126 12.49 19.21 6.99
C LYS A 126 12.13 18.34 5.78
N TYR A 127 11.32 17.31 5.97
CA TYR A 127 10.89 16.43 4.88
C TYR A 127 9.84 17.10 3.98
N TYR A 128 8.96 17.92 4.57
CA TYR A 128 8.05 18.75 3.77
C TYR A 128 8.81 19.71 2.86
N LYS A 129 9.78 20.45 3.40
CA LYS A 129 10.60 21.39 2.62
C LYS A 129 11.35 20.68 1.50
N ALA A 130 11.94 19.51 1.78
CA ALA A 130 12.62 18.71 0.77
C ALA A 130 11.65 18.20 -0.32
N ALA A 131 10.49 17.66 0.07
CA ALA A 131 9.46 17.21 -0.88
C ALA A 131 8.94 18.37 -1.74
N LYS A 132 8.68 19.53 -1.11
CA LYS A 132 8.24 20.74 -1.81
C LYS A 132 9.29 21.19 -2.84
N TYR A 133 10.56 21.21 -2.47
CA TYR A 133 11.65 21.56 -3.38
C TYR A 133 11.72 20.63 -4.60
N ILE A 134 11.59 19.30 -4.38
CA ILE A 134 11.54 18.32 -5.48
C ILE A 134 10.30 18.54 -6.36
N HIS A 135 9.14 18.82 -5.75
CA HIS A 135 7.92 19.11 -6.51
C HIS A 135 8.02 20.39 -7.34
N GLU A 136 8.62 21.45 -6.78
CA GLU A 136 8.82 22.73 -7.48
C GLU A 136 9.74 22.57 -8.71
N GLN A 137 10.68 21.61 -8.72
CA GLN A 137 11.46 21.32 -9.93
C GLN A 137 10.57 20.88 -11.09
N LEU A 138 9.50 20.13 -10.84
CA LEU A 138 8.59 19.68 -11.91
C LEU A 138 7.80 20.82 -12.55
N ALA A 139 7.59 21.94 -11.84
CA ALA A 139 6.96 23.13 -12.42
C ALA A 139 7.82 23.78 -13.51
N VAL A 140 9.14 23.60 -13.46
CA VAL A 140 10.10 24.14 -14.44
C VAL A 140 10.73 23.05 -15.32
N GLN A 141 10.33 21.80 -15.16
CA GLN A 141 10.75 20.70 -16.01
C GLN A 141 10.34 20.96 -17.47
N PRO A 142 11.25 20.89 -18.45
CA PRO A 142 10.90 21.08 -19.85
C PRO A 142 9.82 20.09 -20.31
N ARG A 143 8.94 20.55 -21.24
CA ARG A 143 7.83 19.75 -21.76
C ARG A 143 7.83 19.68 -23.27
N THR A 144 7.29 18.59 -23.79
CA THR A 144 6.89 18.45 -25.18
C THR A 144 5.74 19.43 -25.49
N ALA A 145 5.47 19.70 -26.75
CA ALA A 145 4.33 20.53 -27.16
C ALA A 145 2.98 19.88 -26.79
N SER A 146 2.93 18.54 -26.71
CA SER A 146 1.76 17.78 -26.25
C SER A 146 1.56 17.84 -24.72
N GLY A 147 2.53 18.42 -23.97
CA GLY A 147 2.41 18.63 -22.53
C GLY A 147 3.18 17.61 -21.65
N GLY A 148 3.71 16.53 -22.22
CA GLY A 148 4.51 15.54 -21.47
C GLY A 148 5.87 16.08 -21.06
N TYR A 149 6.46 15.56 -19.98
CA TYR A 149 7.81 15.97 -19.57
C TYR A 149 8.89 15.43 -20.49
N TRP A 150 9.91 16.24 -20.77
CA TRP A 150 11.17 15.69 -21.25
C TRP A 150 11.77 14.81 -20.14
N HIS A 151 12.27 13.66 -20.52
CA HIS A 151 12.88 12.76 -19.55
C HIS A 151 14.06 13.44 -18.80
N LYS A 152 14.87 14.23 -19.54
CA LYS A 152 15.95 15.09 -19.02
C LYS A 152 16.09 16.32 -19.92
N GLU A 153 16.60 17.41 -19.38
CA GLU A 153 16.87 18.62 -20.17
C GLU A 153 17.78 18.36 -21.38
N ILE A 154 18.76 17.45 -21.22
CA ILE A 154 19.65 17.04 -22.29
C ILE A 154 19.03 16.17 -23.39
N TYR A 155 17.75 15.81 -23.22
CA TYR A 155 16.96 15.01 -24.17
C TYR A 155 15.71 15.79 -24.62
N PRO A 156 15.90 16.87 -25.43
CA PRO A 156 14.78 17.73 -25.79
C PRO A 156 13.70 16.99 -26.57
N ASN A 157 12.45 17.32 -26.29
CA ASN A 157 11.23 16.73 -26.87
C ASN A 157 11.07 15.21 -26.67
N GLN A 158 11.82 14.57 -25.75
CA GLN A 158 11.80 13.12 -25.58
C GLN A 158 11.06 12.71 -24.29
N MET A 159 10.03 11.89 -24.45
CA MET A 159 9.41 11.13 -23.37
C MET A 159 9.94 9.69 -23.38
N TRP A 160 10.34 9.19 -22.23
CA TRP A 160 10.73 7.80 -22.02
C TRP A 160 9.81 7.16 -21.00
N LEU A 161 9.48 5.86 -21.16
CA LEU A 161 8.61 5.15 -20.21
C LEU A 161 9.14 5.15 -18.77
N ASP A 162 10.46 5.23 -18.61
CA ASP A 162 11.14 5.38 -17.33
C ASP A 162 10.60 6.58 -16.54
N GLY A 163 10.38 7.71 -17.24
CA GLY A 163 9.88 8.95 -16.65
C GLY A 163 8.52 8.79 -15.96
N ALA A 164 7.70 7.83 -16.41
CA ALA A 164 6.43 7.52 -15.77
C ALA A 164 6.61 7.15 -14.29
N TYR A 165 7.54 6.23 -13.99
CA TYR A 165 7.81 5.80 -12.61
C TYR A 165 8.64 6.82 -11.84
N MET A 166 9.61 7.45 -12.51
CA MET A 166 10.51 8.39 -11.85
C MET A 166 9.79 9.60 -11.25
N SER A 167 8.67 10.05 -11.83
CA SER A 167 7.98 11.26 -11.38
C SER A 167 6.55 11.06 -10.88
N SER A 168 5.74 10.25 -11.57
CA SER A 168 4.29 10.25 -11.35
C SER A 168 3.86 9.71 -9.98
N PRO A 169 4.43 8.63 -9.40
CA PRO A 169 4.05 8.18 -8.06
C PRO A 169 4.40 9.18 -6.96
N PHE A 170 5.56 9.85 -7.04
CA PHE A 170 5.91 10.93 -6.13
C PHE A 170 4.89 12.08 -6.19
N ARG A 171 4.57 12.53 -7.41
CA ARG A 171 3.59 13.62 -7.63
C ARG A 171 2.22 13.25 -7.09
N ALA A 172 1.77 12.03 -7.33
CA ALA A 172 0.45 11.57 -6.86
C ALA A 172 0.39 11.56 -5.32
N ALA A 173 1.44 11.08 -4.65
CA ALA A 173 1.54 11.12 -3.19
C ALA A 173 1.59 12.56 -2.66
N TYR A 174 2.36 13.45 -3.30
CA TYR A 174 2.44 14.87 -2.96
C TYR A 174 1.07 15.56 -3.12
N ALA A 175 0.44 15.39 -4.29
CA ALA A 175 -0.86 15.97 -4.62
C ALA A 175 -1.97 15.52 -3.65
N ALA A 176 -2.00 14.24 -3.27
CA ALA A 176 -2.96 13.73 -2.29
C ALA A 176 -2.71 14.35 -0.90
N THR A 177 -1.45 14.39 -0.47
CA THR A 177 -1.08 14.90 0.86
C THR A 177 -1.30 16.41 1.01
N PHE A 178 -0.99 17.18 -0.03
CA PHE A 178 -1.08 18.65 0.00
C PHE A 178 -2.23 19.21 -0.83
N GLN A 179 -3.23 18.38 -1.16
CA GLN A 179 -4.48 18.79 -1.82
C GLN A 179 -4.27 19.53 -3.17
N GLU A 180 -3.21 19.20 -3.92
CA GLU A 180 -2.87 19.78 -5.22
C GLU A 180 -3.66 19.09 -6.35
N LYS A 181 -4.99 19.33 -6.38
CA LYS A 181 -5.93 18.61 -7.27
C LYS A 181 -5.58 18.69 -8.75
N ALA A 182 -5.01 19.80 -9.21
CA ALA A 182 -4.62 20.00 -10.61
C ALA A 182 -3.54 19.03 -11.08
N ASP A 183 -2.67 18.56 -10.16
CA ASP A 183 -1.61 17.62 -10.48
C ASP A 183 -2.15 16.27 -10.97
N PHE A 184 -3.30 15.82 -10.48
CA PHE A 184 -3.87 14.54 -10.93
C PHE A 184 -4.23 14.55 -12.41
N ASP A 185 -4.73 15.66 -12.93
CA ASP A 185 -5.04 15.79 -14.36
C ASP A 185 -3.77 15.80 -15.22
N ASP A 186 -2.71 16.42 -14.72
CA ASP A 186 -1.41 16.46 -15.39
C ASP A 186 -0.69 15.10 -15.34
N ILE A 187 -0.72 14.41 -14.19
CA ILE A 187 -0.22 13.03 -14.04
C ILE A 187 -0.93 12.08 -15.02
N ALA A 188 -2.26 12.18 -15.11
CA ALA A 188 -3.02 11.37 -16.04
C ALA A 188 -2.64 11.70 -17.50
N THR A 189 -2.45 12.98 -17.83
CA THR A 189 -2.02 13.41 -19.16
C THR A 189 -0.65 12.81 -19.52
N GLU A 190 0.33 12.86 -18.62
CA GLU A 190 1.66 12.27 -18.81
C GLU A 190 1.57 10.77 -19.15
N LEU A 191 0.87 10.00 -18.32
CA LEU A 191 0.75 8.55 -18.48
C LEU A 191 -0.07 8.17 -19.74
N LEU A 192 -1.13 8.91 -20.05
CA LEU A 192 -1.97 8.64 -21.21
C LEU A 192 -1.33 9.09 -22.53
N LEU A 193 -0.46 10.12 -22.53
CA LEU A 193 0.37 10.47 -23.69
C LEU A 193 1.32 9.33 -24.04
N MET A 194 1.98 8.73 -23.04
CA MET A 194 2.84 7.57 -23.25
C MET A 194 2.04 6.39 -23.83
N ASP A 195 0.88 6.09 -23.26
CA ASP A 195 0.01 5.02 -23.76
C ASP A 195 -0.41 5.25 -25.23
N LYS A 196 -0.77 6.48 -25.56
CA LYS A 196 -1.24 6.88 -26.91
C LYS A 196 -0.14 6.80 -27.95
N HIS A 197 1.08 7.28 -27.64
CA HIS A 197 2.13 7.46 -28.64
C HIS A 197 3.11 6.29 -28.70
N MET A 198 3.36 5.60 -27.57
CA MET A 198 4.40 4.56 -27.50
C MET A 198 3.84 3.14 -27.65
N ARG A 199 2.52 2.94 -27.51
CA ARG A 199 1.92 1.61 -27.64
C ARG A 199 1.79 1.18 -29.09
N ASP A 200 2.36 0.03 -29.39
CA ASP A 200 2.18 -0.64 -30.67
C ASP A 200 0.81 -1.34 -30.71
N PRO A 201 -0.06 -1.02 -31.68
CA PRO A 201 -1.42 -1.54 -31.72
C PRO A 201 -1.50 -3.04 -32.10
N GLN A 202 -0.46 -3.61 -32.70
CA GLN A 202 -0.45 -5.02 -33.13
C GLN A 202 -0.01 -5.95 -32.00
N THR A 203 1.01 -5.55 -31.27
CA THR A 203 1.61 -6.34 -30.19
C THR A 203 1.01 -6.02 -28.83
N GLY A 204 0.55 -4.79 -28.62
CA GLY A 204 0.19 -4.24 -27.31
C GLY A 204 1.39 -3.81 -26.46
N LEU A 205 2.61 -4.08 -26.95
CA LEU A 205 3.85 -3.65 -26.29
C LEU A 205 4.08 -2.15 -26.47
N MET A 206 4.93 -1.57 -25.63
CA MET A 206 5.27 -0.15 -25.70
C MET A 206 6.74 0.05 -26.04
N LYS A 207 7.02 1.02 -26.90
CA LYS A 207 8.37 1.45 -27.23
C LYS A 207 9.00 2.16 -26.03
N HIS A 208 10.35 2.10 -25.90
CA HIS A 208 11.07 2.70 -24.79
C HIS A 208 10.92 4.22 -24.73
N GLY A 209 11.03 4.89 -25.90
CA GLY A 209 10.98 6.33 -26.00
C GLY A 209 10.25 6.84 -27.23
N TRP A 210 9.79 8.08 -27.13
CA TRP A 210 9.16 8.85 -28.18
C TRP A 210 9.77 10.25 -28.24
N ASP A 211 10.22 10.65 -29.42
CA ASP A 211 10.70 11.99 -29.75
C ASP A 211 9.61 12.74 -30.54
N GLU A 212 8.96 13.69 -29.91
CA GLU A 212 7.86 14.47 -30.50
C GLU A 212 8.29 15.32 -31.71
N SER A 213 9.60 15.58 -31.90
CA SER A 213 10.10 16.36 -33.05
C SER A 213 9.59 15.78 -34.38
N ALA A 214 9.50 14.47 -34.50
CA ALA A 214 8.95 13.84 -35.71
C ALA A 214 7.51 14.25 -36.00
N ALA A 215 6.65 14.34 -34.98
CA ALA A 215 5.25 14.75 -35.13
C ALA A 215 5.10 16.23 -35.53
N LYS A 216 6.11 17.05 -35.27
CA LYS A 216 6.19 18.46 -35.69
C LYS A 216 6.79 18.66 -37.10
N GLY A 217 7.22 17.58 -37.76
CA GLY A 217 7.96 17.65 -39.01
C GLY A 217 9.39 18.11 -38.84
N GLU A 218 9.92 18.13 -37.63
CA GLU A 218 11.30 18.40 -37.30
C GLU A 218 12.11 17.10 -37.34
N LYS A 219 13.45 17.23 -37.47
CA LYS A 219 14.33 16.05 -37.46
C LYS A 219 14.44 15.47 -36.03
N PRO A 220 13.94 14.26 -35.77
CA PRO A 220 14.09 13.65 -34.46
C PRO A 220 15.51 13.15 -34.24
N MET A 221 15.80 12.68 -33.04
CA MET A 221 17.07 12.06 -32.67
C MET A 221 17.38 10.83 -33.54
N PRO A 222 18.68 10.54 -33.81
CA PRO A 222 19.05 9.44 -34.73
C PRO A 222 18.57 8.04 -34.32
N TRP A 223 18.21 7.81 -33.04
CA TRP A 223 17.65 6.56 -32.57
C TRP A 223 16.14 6.42 -32.90
N ALA A 224 15.46 7.52 -33.15
CA ALA A 224 14.04 7.55 -33.39
C ALA A 224 13.68 7.34 -34.86
N ASP A 225 12.59 6.63 -35.10
CA ASP A 225 12.00 6.52 -36.43
C ASP A 225 11.64 7.93 -36.94
N PRO A 226 12.07 8.31 -38.17
CA PRO A 226 11.89 9.67 -38.66
C PRO A 226 10.44 10.10 -38.91
N LYS A 227 9.49 9.16 -38.96
CA LYS A 227 8.06 9.44 -39.18
C LYS A 227 7.27 9.43 -37.89
N THR A 228 7.56 8.46 -37.02
CA THR A 228 6.77 8.23 -35.80
C THR A 228 7.42 8.80 -34.55
N GLY A 229 8.74 9.05 -34.56
CA GLY A 229 9.52 9.44 -33.40
C GLY A 229 9.78 8.32 -32.39
N LEU A 230 9.38 7.09 -32.69
CA LEU A 230 9.45 5.95 -31.77
C LEU A 230 10.85 5.29 -31.80
N SER A 231 11.28 4.80 -30.64
CA SER A 231 12.45 3.93 -30.52
C SER A 231 12.19 2.56 -31.17
N PRO A 232 13.25 1.84 -31.66
CA PRO A 232 13.04 0.65 -32.48
C PRO A 232 12.51 -0.56 -31.71
N GLU A 233 12.93 -0.77 -30.44
CA GLU A 233 12.70 -2.02 -29.72
C GLU A 233 11.72 -1.88 -28.53
N PHE A 234 11.18 -3.01 -28.08
CA PHE A 234 10.34 -3.12 -26.88
C PHE A 234 11.20 -3.58 -25.70
N TRP A 235 11.86 -2.65 -25.04
CA TRP A 235 12.69 -2.93 -23.88
C TRP A 235 11.84 -3.26 -22.65
N ALA A 236 12.06 -4.43 -22.07
CA ALA A 236 11.21 -4.96 -21.01
C ALA A 236 11.16 -4.07 -19.78
N ARG A 237 12.31 -3.58 -19.26
CA ARG A 237 12.35 -2.75 -18.06
C ARG A 237 11.63 -1.41 -18.25
N ALA A 238 11.66 -0.81 -19.44
CA ALA A 238 10.90 0.41 -19.72
C ALA A 238 9.39 0.18 -19.55
N MET A 239 8.86 -0.93 -20.08
CA MET A 239 7.48 -1.31 -19.85
C MET A 239 7.18 -1.64 -18.39
N GLY A 240 8.16 -2.20 -17.68
CA GLY A 240 8.07 -2.47 -16.24
C GLY A 240 7.85 -1.19 -15.43
N TRP A 241 8.64 -0.15 -15.71
CA TRP A 241 8.47 1.16 -15.10
C TRP A 241 7.07 1.72 -15.29
N TYR A 242 6.54 1.63 -16.52
CA TYR A 242 5.20 2.13 -16.82
C TYR A 242 4.10 1.37 -16.06
N GLY A 243 4.18 0.05 -15.98
CA GLY A 243 3.24 -0.78 -15.22
C GLY A 243 3.26 -0.48 -13.73
N MET A 244 4.47 -0.36 -13.15
CA MET A 244 4.65 0.03 -11.74
C MET A 244 4.09 1.44 -11.47
N ALA A 245 4.37 2.41 -12.37
CA ALA A 245 3.83 3.77 -12.24
C ALA A 245 2.30 3.78 -12.16
N LEU A 246 1.63 3.02 -13.04
CA LEU A 246 0.16 2.96 -13.04
C LEU A 246 -0.42 2.42 -11.74
N VAL A 247 0.10 1.30 -11.22
CA VAL A 247 -0.45 0.72 -9.98
C VAL A 247 -0.14 1.58 -8.76
N ASP A 248 1.00 2.30 -8.73
CA ASP A 248 1.38 3.15 -7.61
C ASP A 248 0.67 4.52 -7.64
N VAL A 249 0.46 5.10 -8.81
CA VAL A 249 -0.35 6.32 -8.97
C VAL A 249 -1.79 6.07 -8.52
N LEU A 250 -2.35 4.89 -8.85
CA LEU A 250 -3.73 4.54 -8.50
C LEU A 250 -3.97 4.42 -6.99
N ASP A 251 -2.94 4.26 -6.15
CA ASP A 251 -3.08 4.31 -4.69
C ASP A 251 -3.55 5.70 -4.21
N TRP A 252 -3.10 6.75 -4.89
CA TRP A 252 -3.31 8.15 -4.52
C TRP A 252 -4.37 8.85 -5.38
N PHE A 253 -4.62 8.34 -6.58
CA PHE A 253 -5.47 9.00 -7.57
C PHE A 253 -6.93 9.03 -7.09
N PRO A 254 -7.62 10.19 -7.08
CA PRO A 254 -8.97 10.32 -6.56
C PRO A 254 -9.95 9.33 -7.21
N LYS A 255 -10.78 8.69 -6.39
CA LYS A 255 -11.73 7.66 -6.86
C LYS A 255 -12.80 8.23 -7.77
N ASP A 256 -13.16 9.50 -7.59
CA ASP A 256 -14.17 10.25 -8.34
C ASP A 256 -13.63 10.98 -9.57
N ASN A 257 -12.30 11.01 -9.78
CA ASN A 257 -11.71 11.62 -10.97
C ASN A 257 -11.98 10.74 -12.19
N PRO A 258 -12.61 11.27 -13.27
CA PRO A 258 -12.99 10.49 -14.45
C PRO A 258 -11.80 9.85 -15.18
N LYS A 259 -10.59 10.46 -15.11
CA LYS A 259 -9.38 9.91 -15.74
C LYS A 259 -8.86 8.64 -15.06
N ARG A 260 -9.31 8.35 -13.82
CA ARG A 260 -8.95 7.11 -13.14
C ARG A 260 -9.31 5.86 -13.94
N VAL A 261 -10.47 5.85 -14.59
CA VAL A 261 -10.92 4.74 -15.42
C VAL A 261 -10.00 4.56 -16.65
N GLU A 262 -9.50 5.66 -17.21
CA GLU A 262 -8.57 5.62 -18.34
C GLU A 262 -7.20 5.06 -17.95
N LEU A 263 -6.70 5.42 -16.76
CA LEU A 263 -5.46 4.86 -16.20
C LEU A 263 -5.59 3.35 -15.93
N ILE A 264 -6.71 2.91 -15.36
CA ILE A 264 -6.99 1.47 -15.18
C ILE A 264 -7.07 0.76 -16.53
N ALA A 265 -7.67 1.38 -17.55
CA ALA A 265 -7.71 0.81 -18.90
C ALA A 265 -6.30 0.71 -19.53
N ALA A 266 -5.42 1.70 -19.32
CA ALA A 266 -4.02 1.66 -19.76
C ALA A 266 -3.24 0.53 -19.08
N LEU A 267 -3.47 0.33 -17.77
CA LEU A 267 -2.90 -0.80 -17.02
C LEU A 267 -3.37 -2.14 -17.57
N ASN A 268 -4.66 -2.29 -17.88
CA ASN A 268 -5.22 -3.52 -18.47
C ASN A 268 -4.60 -3.82 -19.84
N ARG A 269 -4.41 -2.80 -20.70
CA ARG A 269 -3.70 -2.99 -21.98
C ARG A 269 -2.27 -3.49 -21.78
N SER A 270 -1.57 -2.96 -20.80
CA SER A 270 -0.21 -3.40 -20.47
C SER A 270 -0.19 -4.83 -19.90
N ALA A 271 -1.11 -5.17 -19.00
CA ALA A 271 -1.24 -6.51 -18.43
C ALA A 271 -1.50 -7.59 -19.49
N VAL A 272 -2.37 -7.30 -20.47
CA VAL A 272 -2.61 -8.22 -21.62
C VAL A 272 -1.29 -8.51 -22.36
N ALA A 273 -0.45 -7.49 -22.56
CA ALA A 273 0.84 -7.69 -23.22
C ALA A 273 1.81 -8.47 -22.31
N TYR A 274 1.86 -8.18 -21.01
CA TYR A 274 2.71 -8.95 -20.06
C TYR A 274 2.33 -10.44 -20.07
N VAL A 275 1.04 -10.76 -19.99
CA VAL A 275 0.54 -12.14 -20.05
C VAL A 275 0.92 -12.82 -21.36
N LYS A 276 0.75 -12.13 -22.49
CA LYS A 276 1.04 -12.66 -23.83
C LYS A 276 2.51 -12.99 -24.04
N TYR A 277 3.41 -12.15 -23.52
CA TYR A 277 4.86 -12.25 -23.75
C TYR A 277 5.62 -12.91 -22.59
N GLN A 278 4.92 -13.47 -21.59
CA GLN A 278 5.54 -14.30 -20.58
C GLN A 278 6.11 -15.59 -21.23
N ASP A 279 7.38 -15.88 -20.99
CA ASP A 279 8.00 -17.12 -21.42
C ASP A 279 7.33 -18.33 -20.76
N LYS A 280 6.88 -19.28 -21.57
CA LYS A 280 6.03 -20.39 -21.10
C LYS A 280 6.78 -21.42 -20.26
N ASP A 281 8.09 -21.57 -20.51
CA ASP A 281 8.90 -22.59 -19.85
C ASP A 281 9.42 -22.10 -18.48
N THR A 282 9.73 -20.82 -18.37
CA THR A 282 10.34 -20.23 -17.19
C THR A 282 9.42 -19.34 -16.38
N GLY A 283 8.35 -18.82 -16.97
CA GLY A 283 7.48 -17.81 -16.36
C GLY A 283 8.07 -16.40 -16.34
N LEU A 284 9.24 -16.19 -16.92
CA LEU A 284 9.98 -14.92 -16.92
C LEU A 284 9.75 -14.12 -18.21
N TRP A 285 10.42 -12.99 -18.35
CA TRP A 285 10.32 -12.16 -19.55
C TRP A 285 11.70 -11.85 -20.13
N TRP A 286 11.75 -11.76 -21.45
CA TRP A 286 12.95 -11.51 -22.22
C TRP A 286 13.32 -10.02 -22.18
N GLN A 287 14.62 -9.68 -22.29
CA GLN A 287 15.15 -8.30 -22.33
C GLN A 287 14.50 -7.47 -23.44
N VAL A 288 14.36 -8.05 -24.65
CA VAL A 288 13.56 -7.50 -25.74
C VAL A 288 12.36 -8.41 -25.94
N LEU A 289 11.17 -7.91 -25.58
CA LEU A 289 10.00 -8.73 -25.27
C LEU A 289 9.48 -9.57 -26.44
N ASP A 290 9.44 -9.03 -27.66
CA ASP A 290 8.90 -9.69 -28.85
C ASP A 290 9.94 -10.57 -29.59
N LYS A 291 11.15 -10.65 -29.05
CA LYS A 291 12.29 -11.37 -29.66
C LYS A 291 12.80 -12.50 -28.77
N GLY A 292 11.88 -13.17 -28.05
CA GLY A 292 12.24 -14.31 -27.20
C GLY A 292 12.96 -15.40 -27.97
N GLY A 293 14.07 -15.92 -27.40
CA GLY A 293 14.89 -16.98 -27.99
C GLY A 293 15.78 -16.55 -29.18
N GLN A 294 15.75 -15.29 -29.59
CA GLN A 294 16.71 -14.81 -30.61
C GLN A 294 18.13 -14.76 -30.05
N PRO A 295 19.16 -14.95 -30.92
CA PRO A 295 20.56 -14.94 -30.50
C PRO A 295 20.93 -13.68 -29.72
N GLY A 296 21.52 -13.87 -28.53
CA GLY A 296 21.93 -12.78 -27.65
C GLY A 296 20.86 -12.29 -26.69
N ASN A 297 19.56 -12.55 -26.94
CA ASN A 297 18.50 -12.18 -26.00
C ASN A 297 18.53 -13.08 -24.74
N TYR A 298 18.17 -12.52 -23.61
CA TYR A 298 18.18 -13.22 -22.33
C TYR A 298 16.95 -12.85 -21.48
N LEU A 299 16.61 -13.74 -20.54
CA LEU A 299 15.58 -13.48 -19.53
C LEU A 299 16.13 -12.45 -18.53
N GLU A 300 15.35 -11.41 -18.24
CA GLU A 300 15.81 -10.24 -17.48
C GLU A 300 15.05 -10.11 -16.16
N THR A 301 15.79 -10.00 -15.08
CA THR A 301 15.25 -10.08 -13.71
C THR A 301 14.46 -8.85 -13.31
N SER A 302 14.98 -7.64 -13.54
CA SER A 302 14.31 -6.43 -13.06
C SER A 302 12.94 -6.22 -13.71
N ALA A 303 12.85 -6.43 -15.02
CA ALA A 303 11.59 -6.36 -15.74
C ALA A 303 10.62 -7.44 -15.30
N SER A 304 11.13 -8.68 -15.09
CA SER A 304 10.30 -9.77 -14.57
C SER A 304 9.71 -9.43 -13.20
N ALA A 305 10.49 -8.86 -12.30
CA ALA A 305 10.02 -8.41 -10.99
C ALA A 305 8.98 -7.28 -11.10
N MET A 306 9.21 -6.30 -11.97
CA MET A 306 8.28 -5.19 -12.20
C MET A 306 6.94 -5.66 -12.75
N PHE A 307 6.93 -6.63 -13.67
CA PHE A 307 5.70 -7.20 -14.21
C PHE A 307 4.97 -8.04 -13.16
N VAL A 308 5.68 -8.82 -12.35
CA VAL A 308 5.11 -9.55 -11.21
C VAL A 308 4.42 -8.57 -10.26
N TYR A 309 5.10 -7.50 -9.87
CA TYR A 309 4.54 -6.47 -8.99
C TYR A 309 3.28 -5.84 -9.56
N ALA A 310 3.35 -5.35 -10.80
CA ALA A 310 2.22 -4.66 -11.45
C ALA A 310 1.00 -5.59 -11.61
N LEU A 311 1.20 -6.86 -11.99
CA LEU A 311 0.14 -7.86 -12.13
C LEU A 311 -0.46 -8.24 -10.77
N ALA A 312 0.36 -8.54 -9.77
CA ALA A 312 -0.09 -8.97 -8.44
C ALA A 312 -0.84 -7.85 -7.73
N LYS A 313 -0.26 -6.65 -7.62
CA LYS A 313 -0.90 -5.49 -7.02
C LYS A 313 -2.18 -5.09 -7.76
N GLY A 314 -2.12 -5.05 -9.09
CA GLY A 314 -3.29 -4.74 -9.91
C GLY A 314 -4.44 -5.73 -9.72
N ALA A 315 -4.14 -7.03 -9.61
CA ALA A 315 -5.11 -8.08 -9.33
C ALA A 315 -5.67 -7.94 -7.91
N ARG A 316 -4.82 -7.79 -6.88
CA ARG A 316 -5.25 -7.62 -5.49
C ARG A 316 -6.15 -6.39 -5.30
N MET A 317 -5.78 -5.25 -5.86
CA MET A 317 -6.52 -4.00 -5.75
C MET A 317 -7.76 -3.91 -6.65
N GLY A 318 -8.02 -4.90 -7.49
CA GLY A 318 -9.20 -4.94 -8.34
C GLY A 318 -9.09 -4.13 -9.64
N TYR A 319 -7.90 -3.70 -10.00
CA TYR A 319 -7.65 -2.99 -11.27
C TYR A 319 -7.51 -3.94 -12.46
N LEU A 320 -7.01 -5.15 -12.20
CA LEU A 320 -6.81 -6.23 -13.16
C LEU A 320 -7.69 -7.45 -12.82
N PRO A 321 -7.91 -8.37 -13.79
CA PRO A 321 -8.51 -9.67 -13.51
C PRO A 321 -7.74 -10.45 -12.44
N ILE A 322 -8.46 -11.15 -11.55
CA ILE A 322 -7.83 -11.98 -10.51
C ILE A 322 -6.95 -13.11 -11.07
N SER A 323 -7.24 -13.55 -12.30
CA SER A 323 -6.43 -14.54 -13.03
C SER A 323 -4.98 -14.12 -13.25
N ASP A 324 -4.70 -12.81 -13.25
CA ASP A 324 -3.36 -12.28 -13.50
C ASP A 324 -2.42 -12.52 -12.30
N GLU A 325 -2.98 -12.78 -11.11
CA GLU A 325 -2.20 -13.24 -9.95
C GLU A 325 -1.47 -14.57 -10.21
N ALA A 326 -2.10 -15.50 -10.94
CA ALA A 326 -1.44 -16.75 -11.32
C ALA A 326 -0.28 -16.53 -12.29
N VAL A 327 -0.37 -15.51 -13.15
CA VAL A 327 0.74 -15.11 -14.05
C VAL A 327 1.88 -14.51 -13.24
N ALA A 328 1.56 -13.61 -12.29
CA ALA A 328 2.52 -13.03 -11.37
C ALA A 328 3.25 -14.11 -10.56
N LYS A 329 2.50 -15.07 -10.01
CA LYS A 329 3.08 -16.19 -9.25
C LYS A 329 4.04 -17.03 -10.08
N ARG A 330 3.69 -17.36 -11.33
CA ARG A 330 4.63 -18.09 -12.21
C ARG A 330 5.92 -17.30 -12.45
N GLY A 331 5.81 -15.98 -12.64
CA GLY A 331 6.98 -15.10 -12.77
C GLY A 331 7.84 -15.09 -11.52
N TRP A 332 7.22 -14.99 -10.36
CA TRP A 332 7.91 -15.03 -9.07
C TRP A 332 8.64 -16.37 -8.85
N ASP A 333 7.95 -17.49 -9.05
CA ASP A 333 8.54 -18.82 -8.91
C ASP A 333 9.72 -19.02 -9.89
N GLY A 334 9.58 -18.50 -11.11
CA GLY A 334 10.65 -18.49 -12.11
C GLY A 334 11.88 -17.69 -11.66
N MET A 335 11.67 -16.50 -11.06
CA MET A 335 12.76 -15.70 -10.52
C MET A 335 13.47 -16.41 -9.37
N GLN A 336 12.71 -16.98 -8.41
CA GLN A 336 13.30 -17.73 -7.29
C GLN A 336 14.21 -18.85 -7.79
N LYS A 337 13.77 -19.58 -8.80
CA LYS A 337 14.49 -20.73 -9.34
C LYS A 337 15.74 -20.33 -10.14
N LYS A 338 15.65 -19.25 -10.91
CA LYS A 338 16.70 -18.91 -11.90
C LYS A 338 17.68 -17.87 -11.41
N PHE A 339 17.21 -16.88 -10.62
CA PHE A 339 17.96 -15.66 -10.36
C PHE A 339 18.29 -15.42 -8.89
N VAL A 340 17.84 -16.28 -7.98
CA VAL A 340 18.10 -16.12 -6.56
C VAL A 340 19.03 -17.21 -6.06
N THR A 341 20.11 -16.82 -5.39
CA THR A 341 20.98 -17.73 -4.67
C THR A 341 21.18 -17.23 -3.24
N VAL A 342 21.40 -18.15 -2.31
CA VAL A 342 21.70 -17.85 -0.92
C VAL A 342 23.07 -18.41 -0.58
N GLY A 343 23.97 -17.55 -0.13
CA GLY A 343 25.32 -17.94 0.31
C GLY A 343 25.31 -18.59 1.69
N ASP A 344 26.42 -19.23 2.05
CA ASP A 344 26.61 -19.84 3.38
C ASP A 344 26.56 -18.81 4.52
N ASP A 345 26.81 -17.53 4.22
CA ASP A 345 26.70 -16.38 5.14
C ASP A 345 25.28 -15.81 5.27
N GLY A 346 24.31 -16.45 4.60
CA GLY A 346 22.91 -16.03 4.56
C GLY A 346 22.63 -14.83 3.63
N ILE A 347 23.63 -14.36 2.86
CA ILE A 347 23.44 -13.30 1.87
C ILE A 347 22.64 -13.84 0.69
N VAL A 348 21.55 -13.13 0.37
CA VAL A 348 20.72 -13.42 -0.82
C VAL A 348 21.27 -12.61 -1.99
N THR A 349 21.67 -13.26 -3.06
CA THR A 349 22.13 -12.60 -4.29
C THR A 349 21.07 -12.70 -5.37
N LEU A 350 20.70 -11.53 -5.94
CA LEU A 350 19.83 -11.44 -7.10
C LEU A 350 20.69 -11.28 -8.36
N HIS A 351 20.60 -12.26 -9.27
CA HIS A 351 21.33 -12.31 -10.53
C HIS A 351 20.48 -11.78 -11.69
N GLY A 352 21.13 -11.52 -12.82
CA GLY A 352 20.44 -11.38 -14.10
C GLY A 352 19.80 -10.03 -14.36
N THR A 353 20.23 -8.95 -13.70
CA THR A 353 19.74 -7.59 -13.95
C THR A 353 20.59 -6.88 -14.99
N VAL A 354 19.98 -6.35 -16.07
CA VAL A 354 20.69 -5.48 -17.00
C VAL A 354 21.10 -4.18 -16.30
N LYS A 355 22.37 -3.83 -16.40
CA LYS A 355 22.93 -2.66 -15.69
C LYS A 355 22.22 -1.36 -16.06
N VAL A 356 22.04 -1.10 -17.36
CA VAL A 356 21.49 0.16 -17.87
C VAL A 356 20.74 -0.10 -19.17
N GLY A 357 19.82 0.80 -19.50
CA GLY A 357 19.21 0.96 -20.80
C GLY A 357 18.93 2.43 -21.02
N GLY A 358 19.00 2.89 -22.26
CA GLY A 358 18.75 4.29 -22.57
C GLY A 358 18.82 4.57 -24.06
N LEU A 359 18.59 5.82 -24.42
CA LEU A 359 18.55 6.29 -25.81
C LEU A 359 19.45 7.52 -25.96
N GLY A 360 20.21 7.60 -27.04
CA GLY A 360 21.13 8.72 -27.29
C GLY A 360 22.24 8.84 -26.24
N GLY A 361 22.70 10.04 -26.02
CA GLY A 361 23.77 10.36 -25.05
C GLY A 361 25.18 10.03 -25.50
N THR A 362 26.13 10.04 -24.55
CA THR A 362 27.53 9.73 -24.78
C THR A 362 28.02 8.74 -23.70
N PRO A 363 28.46 7.52 -24.06
CA PRO A 363 28.46 6.95 -25.41
C PRO A 363 27.05 6.85 -26.01
N TYR A 364 26.98 6.85 -27.35
CA TYR A 364 25.69 6.82 -28.06
C TYR A 364 24.97 5.47 -27.87
N ARG A 365 23.72 5.52 -27.49
CA ARG A 365 22.83 4.38 -27.27
C ARG A 365 21.77 4.37 -28.38
N SER A 366 21.89 3.40 -29.29
CA SER A 366 21.06 3.34 -30.49
C SER A 366 19.62 2.92 -30.26
N GLY A 367 19.33 2.24 -29.14
CA GLY A 367 18.03 1.63 -28.88
C GLY A 367 17.71 0.43 -29.78
N THR A 368 18.68 -0.09 -30.56
CA THR A 368 18.52 -1.27 -31.41
C THR A 368 18.59 -2.57 -30.60
N TYR A 369 18.24 -3.68 -31.24
CA TYR A 369 18.34 -5.00 -30.63
C TYR A 369 19.74 -5.29 -30.11
N GLU A 370 20.75 -5.08 -30.95
CA GLU A 370 22.17 -5.30 -30.62
C GLU A 370 22.62 -4.47 -29.42
N TYR A 371 22.13 -3.23 -29.30
CA TYR A 371 22.39 -2.38 -28.16
C TYR A 371 21.83 -3.01 -26.87
N TYR A 372 20.55 -3.38 -26.84
CA TYR A 372 19.93 -3.89 -25.62
C TYR A 372 20.48 -5.24 -25.18
N VAL A 373 20.75 -6.15 -26.11
CA VAL A 373 21.30 -7.46 -25.76
C VAL A 373 22.80 -7.43 -25.48
N GLY A 374 23.50 -6.36 -25.92
CA GLY A 374 24.92 -6.12 -25.65
C GLY A 374 25.19 -5.44 -24.30
N GLU A 375 24.19 -4.92 -23.63
CA GLU A 375 24.37 -4.26 -22.34
C GLU A 375 24.75 -5.27 -21.23
N LYS A 376 25.60 -4.83 -20.32
CA LYS A 376 26.13 -5.66 -19.25
C LYS A 376 25.02 -6.13 -18.30
N VAL A 377 24.97 -7.43 -18.03
CA VAL A 377 24.17 -8.03 -16.96
C VAL A 377 25.02 -8.08 -15.68
N ILE A 378 24.44 -7.71 -14.57
CA ILE A 378 25.12 -7.64 -13.26
C ILE A 378 24.26 -8.26 -12.17
N ASP A 379 24.90 -8.61 -11.08
CA ASP A 379 24.25 -9.10 -9.88
C ASP A 379 24.03 -7.96 -8.89
N GLN A 380 23.06 -8.15 -8.01
CA GLN A 380 22.78 -7.26 -6.88
C GLN A 380 22.63 -5.79 -7.29
N ASP A 381 21.98 -5.54 -8.42
CA ASP A 381 21.64 -4.19 -8.88
C ASP A 381 20.46 -3.64 -8.06
N ALA A 382 20.59 -2.44 -7.53
CA ALA A 382 19.58 -1.85 -6.64
C ALA A 382 18.20 -1.70 -7.29
N LYS A 383 18.14 -1.44 -8.61
CA LYS A 383 16.87 -1.37 -9.37
C LYS A 383 16.17 -2.72 -9.42
N GLY A 384 16.95 -3.79 -9.68
CA GLY A 384 16.45 -5.16 -9.69
C GLY A 384 16.02 -5.60 -8.29
N VAL A 385 16.83 -5.28 -7.27
CA VAL A 385 16.54 -5.62 -5.86
C VAL A 385 15.28 -4.90 -5.38
N GLY A 386 15.13 -3.60 -5.65
CA GLY A 386 13.93 -2.84 -5.27
C GLY A 386 12.66 -3.41 -5.92
N ALA A 387 12.70 -3.66 -7.24
CA ALA A 387 11.59 -4.31 -7.95
C ALA A 387 11.28 -5.73 -7.41
N TYR A 388 12.32 -6.49 -7.06
CA TYR A 388 12.16 -7.82 -6.45
C TYR A 388 11.46 -7.73 -5.07
N LEU A 389 11.82 -6.76 -4.24
CA LEU A 389 11.18 -6.54 -2.94
C LEU A 389 9.71 -6.11 -3.10
N LEU A 390 9.41 -5.21 -4.04
CA LEU A 390 8.04 -4.83 -4.37
C LEU A 390 7.21 -6.05 -4.82
N ALA A 391 7.76 -6.88 -5.70
CA ALA A 391 7.11 -8.11 -6.13
C ALA A 391 6.91 -9.10 -4.97
N GLY A 392 7.92 -9.25 -4.12
CA GLY A 392 7.89 -10.14 -2.97
C GLY A 392 6.85 -9.76 -1.93
N SER A 393 6.74 -8.46 -1.62
CA SER A 393 5.72 -7.96 -0.69
C SER A 393 4.29 -8.26 -1.16
N GLU A 394 4.03 -8.25 -2.47
CA GLU A 394 2.74 -8.67 -3.03
C GLU A 394 2.57 -10.20 -2.96
N MET A 395 3.62 -10.97 -3.18
CA MET A 395 3.57 -12.44 -3.05
C MET A 395 3.33 -12.89 -1.61
N GLU A 396 3.80 -12.15 -0.62
CA GLU A 396 3.48 -12.40 0.80
C GLU A 396 2.00 -12.22 1.12
N GLN A 397 1.30 -11.43 0.33
CA GLN A 397 -0.14 -11.19 0.46
C GLN A 397 -0.99 -12.11 -0.43
N ALA A 398 -0.36 -12.86 -1.35
CA ALA A 398 -1.06 -13.65 -2.37
C ALA A 398 -2.04 -14.69 -1.79
N ALA A 399 -1.74 -15.28 -0.61
CA ALA A 399 -2.62 -16.26 0.03
C ALA A 399 -4.00 -15.68 0.43
N THR A 400 -4.09 -14.38 0.62
CA THR A 400 -5.33 -13.67 1.00
C THR A 400 -5.86 -12.75 -0.08
N ALA A 401 -5.06 -12.48 -1.12
CA ALA A 401 -5.43 -11.60 -2.21
C ALA A 401 -6.73 -12.07 -2.88
N GLY A 402 -7.65 -11.13 -3.06
CA GLY A 402 -8.90 -11.40 -3.73
C GLY A 402 -9.99 -12.13 -2.93
N MET A 403 -9.72 -12.62 -1.71
CA MET A 403 -10.72 -13.33 -0.89
C MET A 403 -11.95 -12.46 -0.58
N ASP A 404 -11.72 -11.17 -0.33
CA ASP A 404 -12.76 -10.18 -0.01
C ASP A 404 -12.70 -8.96 -0.92
N ARG A 405 -12.27 -9.18 -2.15
CA ARG A 405 -12.02 -8.15 -3.16
C ARG A 405 -13.22 -7.25 -3.38
N GLY A 406 -12.99 -5.94 -3.26
CA GLY A 406 -14.00 -4.92 -3.50
C GLY A 406 -14.99 -4.71 -2.36
N LYS A 407 -14.91 -5.46 -1.25
CA LYS A 407 -15.67 -5.13 -0.05
C LYS A 407 -15.20 -3.78 0.51
N VAL A 408 -16.14 -2.87 0.75
CA VAL A 408 -15.83 -1.54 1.29
C VAL A 408 -15.77 -1.60 2.81
N VAL A 409 -14.68 -1.10 3.37
CA VAL A 409 -14.45 -0.91 4.80
C VAL A 409 -14.37 0.59 5.07
N MET A 410 -15.35 1.10 5.82
CA MET A 410 -15.39 2.51 6.20
C MET A 410 -14.80 2.73 7.59
N VAL A 411 -14.14 3.86 7.80
CA VAL A 411 -13.84 4.41 9.13
C VAL A 411 -14.67 5.66 9.38
N ASP A 412 -15.08 5.83 10.62
CA ASP A 412 -15.78 7.05 11.05
C ASP A 412 -14.88 8.28 10.96
N ALA A 413 -15.36 9.30 10.29
CA ALA A 413 -14.78 10.63 10.18
C ALA A 413 -15.84 11.72 10.43
N TRP A 414 -16.97 11.35 11.01
CA TRP A 414 -18.04 12.23 11.43
C TRP A 414 -18.09 12.43 12.95
N PHE A 415 -18.15 11.36 13.72
CA PHE A 415 -18.14 11.44 15.19
C PHE A 415 -16.73 11.60 15.75
N ASN A 416 -15.71 11.12 15.05
CA ASN A 416 -14.31 11.46 15.26
C ASN A 416 -13.82 12.27 14.06
N SER A 417 -13.87 13.60 14.18
CA SER A 417 -13.62 14.55 13.10
C SER A 417 -12.57 15.61 13.48
N GLN A 418 -11.59 15.20 14.27
CA GLN A 418 -10.49 16.07 14.66
C GLN A 418 -9.71 16.55 13.44
N THR A 419 -9.25 17.79 13.50
CA THR A 419 -8.46 18.40 12.43
C THR A 419 -7.16 18.96 12.97
N ARG A 420 -6.14 18.95 12.10
CA ARG A 420 -4.86 19.63 12.35
C ARG A 420 -4.45 20.44 11.13
N LYS A 421 -3.43 21.29 11.29
CA LYS A 421 -2.75 21.93 10.17
C LYS A 421 -1.57 21.09 9.75
N ASN A 422 -1.49 20.79 8.44
CA ASN A 422 -0.29 20.19 7.87
C ASN A 422 0.81 21.24 7.67
N ALA A 423 2.01 20.83 7.24
CA ALA A 423 3.13 21.74 7.04
C ALA A 423 2.91 22.79 5.94
N ALA A 424 1.97 22.57 5.02
CA ALA A 424 1.53 23.55 4.03
C ALA A 424 0.48 24.54 4.59
N GLY A 425 0.08 24.41 5.85
CA GLY A 425 -0.94 25.25 6.50
C GLY A 425 -2.39 24.87 6.15
N GLN A 426 -2.62 23.80 5.42
CA GLN A 426 -3.94 23.29 5.06
C GLN A 426 -4.54 22.51 6.22
N THR A 427 -5.88 22.53 6.32
CA THR A 427 -6.60 21.73 7.30
C THR A 427 -6.80 20.33 6.76
N GLU A 428 -6.44 19.33 7.57
CA GLU A 428 -6.66 17.92 7.27
C GLU A 428 -7.32 17.22 8.46
N LEU A 429 -8.10 16.17 8.19
CA LEU A 429 -8.56 15.24 9.22
C LEU A 429 -7.37 14.42 9.71
N TYR A 430 -7.37 14.06 10.97
CA TYR A 430 -6.36 13.17 11.54
C TYR A 430 -6.94 12.33 12.66
N HIS A 431 -6.13 11.44 13.24
CA HIS A 431 -6.51 10.53 14.31
C HIS A 431 -7.51 9.46 13.82
N TYR A 432 -7.11 8.20 13.85
CA TYR A 432 -7.87 7.01 13.40
C TYR A 432 -8.28 7.02 11.91
N LYS A 433 -7.61 7.77 11.03
CA LYS A 433 -7.92 7.79 9.60
C LYS A 433 -7.04 6.80 8.81
N TRP A 434 -7.59 6.28 7.71
CA TRP A 434 -6.90 5.31 6.87
C TRP A 434 -5.67 5.86 6.16
N ASP A 435 -5.66 7.15 5.86
CA ASP A 435 -4.58 7.87 5.18
C ASP A 435 -3.62 8.58 6.16
N ASP A 436 -3.85 8.48 7.47
CA ASP A 436 -2.97 9.02 8.50
C ASP A 436 -1.89 8.01 8.88
N ASP A 437 -0.67 8.21 8.36
CA ASP A 437 0.51 7.41 8.68
C ASP A 437 1.21 7.86 9.99
N THR A 438 0.79 8.97 10.62
CA THR A 438 1.35 9.40 11.90
C THR A 438 0.97 8.43 13.03
N ASN A 439 1.55 8.64 14.20
CA ASN A 439 1.42 7.71 15.33
C ASN A 439 -0.03 7.27 15.60
N ASN A 440 -0.96 8.22 15.64
CA ASN A 440 -2.35 7.97 16.04
C ASN A 440 -3.25 7.52 14.89
N GLY A 441 -2.72 7.36 13.68
CA GLY A 441 -3.50 6.96 12.51
C GLY A 441 -3.77 5.45 12.48
N PHE A 442 -4.61 5.05 11.54
CA PHE A 442 -5.01 3.65 11.31
C PHE A 442 -4.52 3.11 9.96
N ALA A 443 -3.48 3.72 9.36
CA ALA A 443 -2.97 3.26 8.07
C ALA A 443 -2.57 1.78 8.09
N PHE A 444 -1.89 1.30 9.13
CA PHE A 444 -1.53 -0.12 9.26
C PHE A 444 -2.75 -1.02 9.48
N PHE A 445 -3.73 -0.58 10.26
CA PHE A 445 -4.97 -1.33 10.39
C PHE A 445 -5.72 -1.43 9.06
N GLY A 446 -5.76 -0.35 8.29
CA GLY A 446 -6.30 -0.33 6.93
C GLY A 446 -5.57 -1.31 6.00
N ARG A 447 -4.23 -1.40 6.08
CA ARG A 447 -3.43 -2.39 5.31
C ARG A 447 -3.83 -3.83 5.66
N GLY A 448 -4.21 -4.10 6.91
CA GLY A 448 -4.78 -5.39 7.30
C GLY A 448 -5.99 -5.78 6.45
N PHE A 449 -6.89 -4.85 6.18
CA PHE A 449 -8.05 -5.07 5.29
C PHE A 449 -7.65 -5.14 3.81
N GLN A 450 -6.76 -4.26 3.36
CA GLN A 450 -6.30 -4.24 1.96
C GLN A 450 -5.56 -5.53 1.55
N ARG A 451 -4.95 -6.23 2.51
CA ARG A 451 -4.34 -7.54 2.29
C ARG A 451 -5.34 -8.56 1.72
N TYR A 452 -6.62 -8.44 2.08
CA TYR A 452 -7.72 -9.28 1.56
C TYR A 452 -8.36 -8.71 0.29
N GLY A 453 -7.88 -7.58 -0.23
CA GLY A 453 -8.45 -6.90 -1.40
C GLY A 453 -9.62 -5.97 -1.10
N ALA A 454 -9.84 -5.63 0.17
CA ALA A 454 -10.86 -4.67 0.56
C ALA A 454 -10.50 -3.24 0.12
N VAL A 455 -11.53 -2.42 -0.08
CA VAL A 455 -11.42 -1.01 -0.44
C VAL A 455 -11.70 -0.17 0.81
N LEU A 456 -10.77 0.71 1.16
CA LEU A 456 -10.94 1.63 2.30
C LEU A 456 -11.73 2.87 1.88
N ASP A 457 -12.62 3.35 2.77
CA ASP A 457 -13.38 4.59 2.60
C ASP A 457 -13.60 5.27 3.95
N GLU A 458 -14.06 6.51 3.96
CA GLU A 458 -14.31 7.30 5.17
C GLU A 458 -15.74 7.81 5.21
N GLU A 459 -16.39 7.77 6.37
CA GLU A 459 -17.71 8.34 6.60
C GLU A 459 -17.59 9.76 7.13
N THR A 460 -17.70 10.73 6.25
CA THR A 460 -17.54 12.16 6.57
C THR A 460 -18.85 12.91 6.77
N VAL A 461 -19.99 12.21 6.72
CA VAL A 461 -21.34 12.79 6.92
C VAL A 461 -22.13 11.97 7.93
N ALA A 462 -23.16 12.58 8.53
CA ALA A 462 -23.98 11.87 9.52
C ALA A 462 -24.57 10.58 8.92
N PRO A 463 -24.36 9.40 9.55
CA PRO A 463 -24.91 8.13 9.07
C PRO A 463 -26.43 8.10 8.89
N GLY A 464 -27.17 8.92 9.67
CA GLY A 464 -28.60 9.09 9.56
C GLY A 464 -29.08 10.01 8.43
N SER A 465 -28.17 10.72 7.76
CA SER A 465 -28.49 11.52 6.58
C SER A 465 -28.72 10.66 5.33
N ALA A 466 -29.36 11.20 4.30
CA ALA A 466 -29.55 10.47 3.04
C ALA A 466 -28.22 10.03 2.41
N ALA A 467 -27.18 10.87 2.49
CA ALA A 467 -25.83 10.57 1.99
C ALA A 467 -25.15 9.49 2.85
N GLY A 468 -25.22 9.60 4.20
CA GLY A 468 -24.64 8.61 5.10
C GLY A 468 -25.28 7.23 4.96
N MET A 469 -26.61 7.17 4.87
CA MET A 469 -27.33 5.90 4.59
C MET A 469 -26.92 5.28 3.25
N ALA A 470 -26.67 6.09 2.22
CA ALA A 470 -26.19 5.59 0.94
C ALA A 470 -24.79 5.00 1.04
N LYS A 471 -23.87 5.65 1.77
CA LYS A 471 -22.53 5.13 2.07
C LYS A 471 -22.58 3.83 2.88
N LEU A 472 -23.34 3.80 3.99
CA LEU A 472 -23.55 2.59 4.80
C LEU A 472 -24.02 1.41 3.95
N LYS A 473 -24.97 1.63 3.05
CA LYS A 473 -25.46 0.59 2.14
C LYS A 473 -24.36 -0.02 1.26
N GLY A 474 -23.38 0.78 0.87
CA GLY A 474 -22.20 0.34 0.10
C GLY A 474 -21.15 -0.37 0.94
N ALA A 475 -21.09 -0.10 2.23
CA ALA A 475 -20.10 -0.65 3.14
C ALA A 475 -20.44 -2.07 3.62
N LYS A 476 -19.38 -2.84 3.88
CA LYS A 476 -19.46 -4.18 4.51
C LYS A 476 -18.98 -4.16 5.95
N VAL A 477 -17.99 -3.34 6.26
CA VAL A 477 -17.45 -3.12 7.60
C VAL A 477 -17.47 -1.63 7.90
N PHE A 478 -17.86 -1.24 9.10
CA PHE A 478 -17.80 0.14 9.59
C PHE A 478 -17.05 0.17 10.92
N VAL A 479 -15.96 0.95 10.98
CA VAL A 479 -15.12 1.12 12.16
C VAL A 479 -15.42 2.48 12.78
N MET A 480 -15.83 2.50 14.03
CA MET A 480 -16.05 3.72 14.82
C MET A 480 -15.09 3.71 16.00
N ALA A 481 -14.20 4.69 16.04
CA ALA A 481 -13.16 4.79 17.05
C ALA A 481 -13.30 6.10 17.85
N SER A 482 -13.48 5.98 19.16
CA SER A 482 -13.34 7.07 20.14
C SER A 482 -13.99 8.40 19.68
N PRO A 483 -15.31 8.55 19.72
CA PRO A 483 -15.99 9.79 19.35
C PRO A 483 -15.45 10.99 20.12
N ASP A 484 -15.46 12.15 19.48
CA ASP A 484 -14.85 13.36 19.97
C ASP A 484 -15.54 13.94 21.23
N ILE A 485 -14.71 14.57 22.05
CA ILE A 485 -15.12 15.40 23.18
C ILE A 485 -14.74 16.86 22.94
N PRO A 486 -15.39 17.84 23.62
CA PRO A 486 -15.12 19.27 23.38
C PRO A 486 -13.65 19.70 23.57
N SER A 487 -12.89 19.01 24.40
CA SER A 487 -11.45 19.31 24.59
C SER A 487 -10.57 18.91 23.39
N LYS A 488 -11.02 18.00 22.53
CA LYS A 488 -10.30 17.54 21.34
C LYS A 488 -10.85 18.13 20.05
N ASN A 489 -12.16 18.35 20.00
CA ASN A 489 -12.85 19.00 18.89
C ASN A 489 -13.85 20.01 19.48
N PRO A 490 -13.71 21.34 19.24
CA PRO A 490 -14.60 22.35 19.83
C PRO A 490 -16.07 22.20 19.44
N THR A 491 -16.37 21.52 18.34
CA THR A 491 -17.72 21.30 17.82
C THR A 491 -17.93 19.82 17.47
N PRO A 492 -17.93 18.92 18.47
CA PRO A 492 -18.06 17.50 18.22
C PRO A 492 -19.46 17.15 17.72
N ASN A 493 -19.52 16.16 16.83
CA ASN A 493 -20.79 15.57 16.45
C ASN A 493 -21.13 14.42 17.42
N TYR A 494 -22.36 14.40 17.92
CA TYR A 494 -22.82 13.35 18.82
C TYR A 494 -23.73 12.36 18.12
N MET A 495 -23.74 11.11 18.61
CA MET A 495 -24.67 10.09 18.13
C MET A 495 -26.11 10.53 18.37
N ASP A 496 -26.86 10.70 17.29
CA ASP A 496 -28.28 11.02 17.33
C ASP A 496 -29.15 9.79 17.04
N LYS A 497 -30.46 9.93 17.29
CA LYS A 497 -31.39 8.82 17.06
C LYS A 497 -31.41 8.36 15.61
N ALA A 498 -31.33 9.28 14.63
CA ALA A 498 -31.41 8.94 13.20
C ALA A 498 -30.17 8.15 12.76
N SER A 499 -28.97 8.57 13.18
CA SER A 499 -27.73 7.84 12.93
C SER A 499 -27.70 6.48 13.60
N GLY A 500 -28.14 6.40 14.85
CA GLY A 500 -28.27 5.13 15.57
C GLY A 500 -29.24 4.15 14.89
N ASP A 501 -30.40 4.63 14.44
CA ASP A 501 -31.39 3.82 13.71
C ASP A 501 -30.84 3.31 12.38
N ALA A 502 -30.13 4.16 11.63
CA ALA A 502 -29.51 3.80 10.34
C ALA A 502 -28.42 2.72 10.51
N ILE A 503 -27.53 2.90 11.50
CA ILE A 503 -26.45 1.94 11.78
C ILE A 503 -27.03 0.60 12.26
N GLU A 504 -28.01 0.62 13.18
CA GLU A 504 -28.67 -0.59 13.67
C GLU A 504 -29.35 -1.36 12.53
N ALA A 505 -30.10 -0.66 11.67
CA ALA A 505 -30.75 -1.27 10.51
C ALA A 505 -29.73 -1.90 9.55
N TRP A 506 -28.61 -1.22 9.30
CA TRP A 506 -27.52 -1.71 8.46
C TRP A 506 -26.84 -2.94 9.06
N VAL A 507 -26.56 -2.96 10.37
CA VAL A 507 -26.06 -4.15 11.08
C VAL A 507 -27.05 -5.32 10.93
N LYS A 508 -28.34 -5.09 11.23
CA LYS A 508 -29.38 -6.14 11.11
C LYS A 508 -29.47 -6.72 9.68
N ALA A 509 -29.14 -5.92 8.66
CA ALA A 509 -29.12 -6.36 7.27
C ALA A 509 -27.88 -7.19 6.88
N GLY A 510 -26.82 -7.23 7.71
CA GLY A 510 -25.61 -8.04 7.49
C GLY A 510 -24.30 -7.27 7.56
N GLY A 511 -24.33 -5.99 7.93
CA GLY A 511 -23.14 -5.17 8.16
C GLY A 511 -22.35 -5.62 9.38
N VAL A 512 -21.04 -5.35 9.39
CA VAL A 512 -20.14 -5.60 10.51
C VAL A 512 -19.68 -4.27 11.11
N LEU A 513 -20.04 -4.03 12.37
CA LEU A 513 -19.69 -2.80 13.10
C LEU A 513 -18.56 -3.11 14.08
N LEU A 514 -17.48 -2.33 14.02
CA LEU A 514 -16.39 -2.36 15.00
C LEU A 514 -16.47 -1.10 15.86
N LEU A 515 -16.76 -1.24 17.13
CA LEU A 515 -16.82 -0.16 18.12
C LEU A 515 -15.54 -0.18 18.96
N MET A 516 -14.77 0.87 18.94
CA MET A 516 -13.52 1.02 19.68
C MET A 516 -13.62 2.25 20.57
N GLN A 517 -13.66 2.06 21.90
CA GLN A 517 -13.84 3.15 22.84
C GLN A 517 -12.57 3.35 23.67
N ASN A 518 -12.20 4.61 23.92
CA ASN A 518 -11.07 4.97 24.75
C ASN A 518 -11.51 5.07 26.24
N ASP A 519 -10.60 5.44 27.12
CA ASP A 519 -10.85 5.68 28.56
C ASP A 519 -11.74 6.89 28.83
N GLY A 520 -12.23 6.99 30.07
CA GLY A 520 -13.20 8.00 30.50
C GLY A 520 -12.85 9.44 30.19
N PRO A 521 -11.60 9.93 30.42
CA PRO A 521 -11.21 11.30 30.10
C PRO A 521 -11.06 11.60 28.59
N ASN A 522 -10.95 10.59 27.74
CA ASN A 522 -10.48 10.76 26.36
C ASN A 522 -11.54 10.53 25.29
N ALA A 523 -12.74 10.10 25.64
CA ALA A 523 -13.78 9.83 24.67
C ALA A 523 -15.17 10.19 25.17
N GLU A 524 -16.14 10.31 24.26
CA GLU A 524 -17.54 10.58 24.53
C GLU A 524 -18.29 9.25 24.80
N PHE A 525 -18.95 9.14 25.94
CA PHE A 525 -19.64 7.91 26.38
C PHE A 525 -21.15 8.01 26.32
N GLU A 526 -21.73 9.14 26.71
CA GLU A 526 -23.18 9.29 26.91
C GLU A 526 -23.95 8.97 25.62
N HIS A 527 -23.59 9.66 24.54
CA HIS A 527 -24.28 9.49 23.26
C HIS A 527 -23.81 8.23 22.54
N PHE A 528 -22.52 7.85 22.66
CA PHE A 528 -22.00 6.64 22.03
C PHE A 528 -22.67 5.38 22.59
N ASN A 529 -22.91 5.32 23.89
CA ASN A 529 -23.65 4.23 24.51
C ASN A 529 -25.10 4.13 24.03
N THR A 530 -25.74 5.21 23.55
CA THR A 530 -27.09 5.11 22.95
C THR A 530 -27.12 4.20 21.72
N LEU A 531 -25.98 4.07 21.01
CA LEU A 531 -25.80 3.11 19.94
C LEU A 531 -25.38 1.74 20.47
N ALA A 532 -24.36 1.67 21.32
CA ALA A 532 -23.77 0.40 21.80
C ALA A 532 -24.78 -0.43 22.59
N ASP A 533 -25.62 0.20 23.43
CA ASP A 533 -26.67 -0.46 24.24
C ASP A 533 -27.69 -1.20 23.37
N ARG A 534 -27.95 -0.77 22.13
CA ARG A 534 -28.86 -1.47 21.20
C ARG A 534 -28.38 -2.88 20.85
N PHE A 535 -27.09 -3.12 21.02
CA PHE A 535 -26.42 -4.39 20.74
C PHE A 535 -26.10 -5.18 22.01
N GLY A 536 -26.51 -4.66 23.20
CA GLY A 536 -26.21 -5.25 24.49
C GLY A 536 -24.77 -5.02 24.96
N ILE A 537 -24.12 -4.00 24.46
CA ILE A 537 -22.75 -3.58 24.79
C ILE A 537 -22.83 -2.22 25.47
N HIS A 538 -22.28 -2.08 26.68
CA HIS A 538 -22.20 -0.82 27.40
C HIS A 538 -20.75 -0.52 27.77
N PHE A 539 -20.21 0.59 27.31
CA PHE A 539 -18.89 1.05 27.70
C PHE A 539 -18.95 1.79 29.03
N ASN A 540 -18.24 1.30 30.03
CA ASN A 540 -18.18 1.91 31.36
C ASN A 540 -17.13 3.02 31.35
N GLN A 541 -17.50 4.23 31.74
CA GLN A 541 -16.62 5.40 31.77
C GLN A 541 -15.62 5.31 32.93
N VAL A 542 -14.60 4.51 32.79
CA VAL A 542 -13.52 4.30 33.77
C VAL A 542 -12.17 4.45 33.10
N LEU A 543 -11.11 4.57 33.92
CA LEU A 543 -9.72 4.50 33.49
C LEU A 543 -9.12 3.21 34.07
N ARG A 544 -8.84 2.25 33.21
CA ARG A 544 -8.20 0.99 33.53
C ARG A 544 -6.90 0.86 32.72
N ASN A 545 -5.98 0.00 33.12
CA ASN A 545 -4.68 -0.20 32.47
C ASN A 545 -3.92 1.12 32.24
N HIS A 546 -3.95 2.00 33.26
CA HIS A 546 -3.22 3.27 33.18
C HIS A 546 -1.73 3.01 33.09
N VAL A 547 -1.12 3.52 32.02
CA VAL A 547 0.31 3.32 31.74
C VAL A 547 1.08 4.62 31.94
N VAL A 548 2.10 4.57 32.80
CA VAL A 548 3.01 5.68 33.05
C VAL A 548 4.37 5.38 32.44
N GLY A 549 4.83 6.25 31.54
CA GLY A 549 6.09 6.04 30.83
C GLY A 549 6.06 4.75 29.98
N ASP A 550 7.13 3.96 30.08
CA ASP A 550 7.32 2.72 29.33
C ASP A 550 6.92 1.46 30.11
N ASP A 551 5.99 1.57 31.08
CA ASP A 551 5.45 0.40 31.78
C ASP A 551 4.52 -0.39 30.84
N TYR A 552 5.09 -1.02 29.84
CA TYR A 552 4.33 -1.82 28.88
C TYR A 552 3.59 -3.00 29.51
N ALA A 553 4.02 -3.46 30.68
CA ALA A 553 3.35 -4.54 31.41
C ALA A 553 1.94 -4.12 31.85
N ALA A 554 1.76 -2.87 32.30
CA ALA A 554 0.47 -2.33 32.70
C ALA A 554 -0.55 -2.28 31.54
N GLY A 555 -0.08 -2.07 30.30
CA GLY A 555 -0.91 -2.05 29.09
C GLY A 555 -1.00 -3.40 28.36
N THR A 556 -0.39 -4.48 28.87
CA THR A 556 -0.40 -5.78 28.20
C THR A 556 -1.78 -6.47 28.31
N LEU A 557 -2.31 -6.90 27.17
CA LEU A 557 -3.46 -7.78 27.09
C LEU A 557 -3.10 -9.04 26.30
N MET A 558 -3.26 -10.21 26.92
CA MET A 558 -3.11 -11.49 26.24
C MET A 558 -4.40 -11.90 25.57
N ILE A 559 -4.42 -11.99 24.27
CA ILE A 559 -5.56 -12.46 23.48
C ILE A 559 -5.34 -13.95 23.20
N PRO A 560 -6.20 -14.85 23.75
CA PRO A 560 -6.05 -16.28 23.50
C PRO A 560 -6.50 -16.65 22.08
N ALA A 561 -5.95 -17.73 21.54
CA ALA A 561 -6.46 -18.32 20.32
C ALA A 561 -7.90 -18.84 20.50
N GLY A 562 -8.66 -18.89 19.40
CA GLY A 562 -9.98 -19.53 19.40
C GLY A 562 -11.08 -18.72 20.07
N THR A 563 -10.90 -17.39 20.20
CA THR A 563 -11.93 -16.47 20.72
C THR A 563 -13.16 -16.37 19.82
N GLY A 564 -13.10 -16.92 18.60
CA GLY A 564 -14.09 -16.72 17.54
C GLY A 564 -13.91 -15.41 16.79
N VAL A 565 -12.95 -14.57 17.18
CA VAL A 565 -12.50 -13.33 16.51
C VAL A 565 -11.06 -13.51 16.03
N PHE A 566 -10.16 -13.90 16.91
CA PHE A 566 -8.75 -14.11 16.60
C PHE A 566 -8.48 -15.61 16.41
N ALA A 567 -7.89 -15.95 15.27
CA ALA A 567 -7.49 -17.32 14.94
C ALA A 567 -6.23 -17.73 15.73
N HIS A 568 -5.33 -16.78 15.94
CA HIS A 568 -4.05 -16.96 16.63
C HIS A 568 -4.04 -16.28 18.00
N PRO A 569 -3.16 -16.69 18.94
CA PRO A 569 -2.95 -15.94 20.17
C PRO A 569 -2.12 -14.69 19.87
N HIS A 570 -2.42 -13.57 20.57
CA HIS A 570 -1.70 -12.32 20.41
C HIS A 570 -1.32 -11.70 21.75
N LYS A 571 -0.19 -11.01 21.80
CA LYS A 571 0.19 -10.08 22.86
C LYS A 571 -0.08 -8.67 22.38
N ALA A 572 -1.19 -8.08 22.82
CA ALA A 572 -1.64 -6.76 22.42
C ALA A 572 -1.28 -5.71 23.48
N TYR A 573 -1.11 -4.46 23.03
CA TYR A 573 -0.91 -3.32 23.91
C TYR A 573 -2.16 -2.44 23.91
N LEU A 574 -2.87 -2.41 25.03
CA LEU A 574 -4.04 -1.58 25.27
C LEU A 574 -3.74 -0.66 26.45
N LYS A 575 -3.61 0.63 26.17
CA LYS A 575 -3.25 1.65 27.13
C LYS A 575 -4.46 2.49 27.52
N ASP A 576 -4.60 2.76 28.85
CA ASP A 576 -5.65 3.69 29.33
C ASP A 576 -7.04 3.30 28.84
N THR A 577 -7.52 2.12 29.21
CA THR A 577 -8.74 1.53 28.69
C THR A 577 -9.98 1.86 29.53
N CYS A 578 -11.16 1.83 28.92
CA CYS A 578 -12.43 1.63 29.64
C CYS A 578 -12.68 0.15 29.95
N THR A 579 -13.90 -0.23 30.31
CA THR A 579 -14.37 -1.62 30.42
C THR A 579 -15.72 -1.79 29.73
N ILE A 580 -16.14 -3.03 29.48
CA ILE A 580 -17.41 -3.33 28.83
C ILE A 580 -18.32 -4.13 29.79
N THR A 581 -19.59 -3.72 29.90
CA THR A 581 -20.67 -4.55 30.43
C THR A 581 -21.45 -5.13 29.27
N VAL A 582 -21.71 -6.45 29.32
CA VAL A 582 -22.44 -7.17 28.26
C VAL A 582 -23.80 -7.64 28.74
N SER A 583 -24.79 -7.58 27.84
CA SER A 583 -26.16 -8.08 28.09
C SER A 583 -26.79 -8.59 26.79
N GLY A 584 -27.93 -9.27 26.90
CA GLY A 584 -28.70 -9.70 25.71
C GLY A 584 -27.89 -10.56 24.74
N PRO A 585 -27.70 -10.12 23.46
CA PRO A 585 -26.97 -10.89 22.47
C PRO A 585 -25.45 -10.79 22.59
N ALA A 586 -24.93 -9.85 23.39
CA ALA A 586 -23.50 -9.61 23.52
C ALA A 586 -22.82 -10.61 24.46
N LYS A 587 -21.60 -10.98 24.12
CA LYS A 587 -20.74 -11.88 24.92
C LYS A 587 -19.32 -11.33 24.96
N GLY A 588 -18.69 -11.38 26.14
CA GLY A 588 -17.25 -11.14 26.26
C GLY A 588 -16.46 -12.24 25.55
N VAL A 589 -15.46 -11.85 24.76
CA VAL A 589 -14.61 -12.79 24.03
C VAL A 589 -13.14 -12.70 24.45
N VAL A 590 -12.71 -11.57 25.00
CA VAL A 590 -11.41 -11.39 25.65
C VAL A 590 -11.63 -10.71 27.00
N MET A 591 -11.05 -11.30 28.02
CA MET A 591 -11.12 -10.80 29.40
C MET A 591 -9.76 -10.22 29.80
N ALA A 592 -9.75 -9.29 30.73
CA ALA A 592 -8.52 -8.67 31.22
C ALA A 592 -7.55 -9.66 31.90
N SER A 593 -8.10 -10.73 32.46
CA SER A 593 -7.35 -11.84 33.08
C SER A 593 -8.16 -13.14 33.06
N THR A 594 -7.56 -14.21 33.49
CA THR A 594 -8.22 -15.52 33.63
C THR A 594 -9.10 -15.67 34.89
N GLU A 595 -9.17 -14.64 35.75
CA GLU A 595 -9.95 -14.66 36.95
C GLU A 595 -11.48 -14.69 36.66
N PRO A 596 -12.31 -15.40 37.47
CA PRO A 596 -13.71 -15.64 37.17
C PRO A 596 -14.61 -14.39 37.04
N LYS A 597 -14.19 -13.25 37.53
CA LYS A 597 -14.93 -11.97 37.49
C LYS A 597 -14.08 -10.87 36.81
N SER A 598 -13.20 -11.27 35.93
CA SER A 598 -12.36 -10.31 35.20
C SER A 598 -13.19 -9.41 34.29
N ASP A 599 -12.72 -8.17 34.09
CA ASP A 599 -13.37 -7.21 33.21
C ASP A 599 -13.37 -7.69 31.77
N VAL A 600 -14.46 -7.41 31.06
CA VAL A 600 -14.57 -7.65 29.62
C VAL A 600 -13.81 -6.54 28.88
N MET A 601 -12.81 -6.93 28.08
CA MET A 601 -11.99 -6.04 27.27
C MET A 601 -12.43 -6.04 25.80
N MET A 602 -12.93 -7.18 25.31
CA MET A 602 -13.49 -7.29 23.97
C MET A 602 -14.77 -8.11 24.01
N ALA A 603 -15.77 -7.70 23.23
CA ALA A 603 -17.07 -8.34 23.17
C ALA A 603 -17.56 -8.48 21.71
N VAL A 604 -18.46 -9.45 21.49
CA VAL A 604 -19.13 -9.67 20.19
C VAL A 604 -20.63 -9.84 20.41
N ALA A 605 -21.44 -9.23 19.54
CA ALA A 605 -22.88 -9.43 19.49
C ALA A 605 -23.32 -9.84 18.06
N LYS A 606 -24.19 -10.85 17.96
CA LYS A 606 -24.88 -11.20 16.71
C LYS A 606 -26.25 -10.53 16.71
N VAL A 607 -26.52 -9.71 15.71
CA VAL A 607 -27.73 -8.90 15.62
C VAL A 607 -28.33 -9.00 14.22
N GLY A 608 -29.46 -9.68 14.10
CA GLY A 608 -30.05 -9.99 12.79
C GLY A 608 -29.09 -10.85 11.95
N LYS A 609 -28.71 -10.34 10.79
CA LYS A 609 -27.71 -10.99 9.90
C LYS A 609 -26.30 -10.51 10.14
N GLY A 610 -26.11 -9.42 10.88
CA GLY A 610 -24.82 -8.76 11.09
C GLY A 610 -24.14 -9.09 12.41
N THR A 611 -23.03 -8.42 12.61
CA THR A 611 -22.15 -8.66 13.77
C THR A 611 -21.61 -7.32 14.28
N VAL A 612 -21.55 -7.18 15.60
CA VAL A 612 -20.89 -6.05 16.27
C VAL A 612 -19.71 -6.61 17.07
N TYR A 613 -18.55 -6.02 16.92
CA TYR A 613 -17.38 -6.20 17.77
C TYR A 613 -17.16 -4.94 18.57
N ALA A 614 -16.76 -5.07 19.81
CA ALA A 614 -16.42 -3.95 20.68
C ALA A 614 -15.10 -4.20 21.40
N VAL A 615 -14.32 -3.15 21.60
CA VAL A 615 -13.06 -3.16 22.34
C VAL A 615 -12.89 -1.88 23.15
N THR A 616 -12.19 -1.99 24.27
CA THR A 616 -12.04 -0.94 25.29
C THR A 616 -10.93 0.05 25.04
N ASP A 617 -10.25 -0.02 23.89
CA ASP A 617 -9.23 0.92 23.41
C ASP A 617 -9.15 0.81 21.88
N PRO A 618 -9.00 1.91 21.14
CA PRO A 618 -8.65 1.90 19.71
C PRO A 618 -7.21 1.43 19.42
N TRP A 619 -6.74 0.44 20.11
CA TRP A 619 -5.39 -0.08 20.29
C TRP A 619 -4.57 -0.36 19.01
N LEU A 620 -5.18 -0.25 17.83
CA LEU A 620 -4.54 -0.51 16.54
C LEU A 620 -3.92 0.76 15.92
N TYR A 621 -3.44 1.68 16.76
CA TYR A 621 -2.64 2.83 16.35
C TYR A 621 -1.38 2.40 15.62
N ASN A 622 -0.99 3.17 14.60
CA ASN A 622 0.21 2.89 13.84
C ASN A 622 1.44 2.66 14.72
N GLU A 623 1.66 3.53 15.70
CA GLU A 623 2.83 3.46 16.59
C GLU A 623 2.93 2.19 17.42
N TYR A 624 1.79 1.55 17.73
CA TYR A 624 1.77 0.28 18.47
C TYR A 624 1.78 -0.90 17.51
N VAL A 625 1.14 -0.77 16.38
CA VAL A 625 1.07 -1.82 15.36
C VAL A 625 2.43 -2.08 14.73
N ASP A 626 3.16 -1.03 14.33
CA ASP A 626 4.51 -1.14 13.74
C ASP A 626 5.64 -0.94 14.77
N ARG A 627 5.31 -0.74 16.04
CA ARG A 627 6.26 -0.61 17.15
C ARG A 627 7.30 0.50 16.98
N ARG A 628 6.97 1.56 16.21
CA ARG A 628 7.87 2.72 16.00
C ARG A 628 8.17 3.49 17.28
N ASN A 629 7.29 3.41 18.29
CA ASN A 629 7.45 3.99 19.62
C ASN A 629 8.31 3.14 20.58
N SER A 630 9.07 2.18 20.07
CA SER A 630 9.94 1.27 20.84
C SER A 630 9.20 0.21 21.68
N LEU A 631 7.93 -0.10 21.35
CA LEU A 631 7.23 -1.22 21.95
C LEU A 631 8.03 -2.52 21.74
N PRO A 632 8.17 -3.39 22.78
CA PRO A 632 8.91 -4.64 22.67
C PRO A 632 8.49 -5.52 21.50
N LEU A 633 9.45 -6.28 20.95
CA LEU A 633 9.24 -7.07 19.72
C LEU A 633 8.27 -8.25 19.87
N ASP A 634 7.99 -8.65 21.10
CA ASP A 634 7.02 -9.71 21.43
C ASP A 634 5.57 -9.24 21.43
N PHE A 635 5.30 -7.95 21.24
CA PHE A 635 3.97 -7.45 20.88
C PHE A 635 3.75 -7.63 19.38
N ASP A 636 2.61 -8.17 19.00
CA ASP A 636 2.31 -8.55 17.61
C ASP A 636 1.03 -7.85 17.06
N GLY A 637 0.91 -6.55 17.36
CA GLY A 637 -0.25 -5.72 17.00
C GLY A 637 -0.65 -5.80 15.51
N PHE A 638 0.31 -5.89 14.58
CA PHE A 638 -0.03 -6.01 13.16
C PHE A 638 -0.64 -7.37 12.81
N ALA A 639 -0.11 -8.46 13.36
CA ALA A 639 -0.70 -9.78 13.14
C ALA A 639 -2.13 -9.85 13.70
N ALA A 640 -2.36 -9.25 14.87
CA ALA A 640 -3.69 -9.13 15.46
C ALA A 640 -4.63 -8.25 14.61
N ALA A 641 -4.13 -7.16 14.01
CA ALA A 641 -4.90 -6.33 13.07
C ALA A 641 -5.33 -7.11 11.82
N VAL A 642 -4.43 -7.95 11.28
CA VAL A 642 -4.71 -8.83 10.11
C VAL A 642 -5.76 -9.88 10.47
N ASP A 643 -5.66 -10.54 11.65
CA ASP A 643 -6.66 -11.50 12.12
C ASP A 643 -8.04 -10.83 12.29
N LEU A 644 -8.10 -9.67 12.94
CA LEU A 644 -9.34 -8.92 13.13
C LEU A 644 -9.97 -8.49 11.80
N ALA A 645 -9.15 -8.01 10.86
CA ALA A 645 -9.59 -7.62 9.52
C ALA A 645 -10.18 -8.81 8.74
N GLY A 646 -9.48 -9.93 8.71
CA GLY A 646 -9.95 -11.15 8.06
C GLY A 646 -11.26 -11.68 8.69
N TRP A 647 -11.33 -11.68 10.02
CA TRP A 647 -12.55 -12.05 10.72
C TRP A 647 -13.73 -11.12 10.38
N ALA A 648 -13.53 -9.80 10.42
CA ALA A 648 -14.58 -8.83 10.15
C ALA A 648 -15.11 -8.96 8.71
N LEU A 649 -14.22 -9.11 7.73
CA LEU A 649 -14.58 -9.34 6.34
C LEU A 649 -15.32 -10.67 6.13
N GLY A 650 -14.92 -11.72 6.83
CA GLY A 650 -15.57 -13.02 6.80
C GLY A 650 -16.97 -13.03 7.45
N GLN A 651 -17.27 -12.11 8.39
CA GLN A 651 -18.61 -11.92 8.97
C GLN A 651 -19.56 -11.14 8.04
N ALA A 652 -19.03 -10.30 7.16
CA ALA A 652 -19.79 -9.41 6.29
C ALA A 652 -20.43 -10.18 5.13
N ARG A 653 -21.76 -10.14 5.00
CA ARG A 653 -22.56 -10.86 4.00
C ARG A 653 -23.02 -9.98 2.85
#